data_29b89aa2d112efcf3010ac3bbac606e2
#
_entry.id   29b89aa2d112efcf3010ac3bbac606e2
#
_cell.length_a   1.000
_cell.length_b   1.000
_cell.length_c   1.000
_cell.angle_alpha   90.00
_cell.angle_beta   90.00
_cell.angle_gamma   90.00
#
_symmetry.space_group_name_H-M   'P 1'
#
loop_
_entity.id
_entity.type
_entity.pdbx_description
1 polymer ?
#
loop_
_entity_poly.entity_id
_entity_poly.type
_entity_poly.pdbx_seq_one_letter_code
_entity_poly.pdbx_strand_id
1 'polypeptide(L)'
;MAWRFLPYELYTIMRYLQYDTIQKMGLGHFDSWAAAFGETVTAIELSPEGTGYRAKTRFARFFNLPELISLFKESADIQTADMLHLPVPEAEYINEVLKPSPEQEDLVSTFADRAEMVRAGAVEPREDNMLKITNDGRKCALDQRLINDMLPDYPDSKVNRCVKNAFDIWQETAQNRSTQLIFCDLSTPKNDGSFNVYDDVREKLVAKGIPREEIAFIHEAGTETKKAELFAKVRSGKVRILLGSTPKLGAGTNIQDRLIALHHLDCPWKPADLEQQEGRILRQGNQNKKVKIFRYVTENTFDAYMWQILENKQKFISQIMTSKSPVRACEDVDDAALSYAEIKALATGNPYIKEKMDLDIQVSKLKLMKANHTSQKYRLEEDIAKNYPMQITAAKERLEGLKSDSQAVKPLLEKGKEKDEFSMTIGGKEYTDRKEAGTALIAACAGLKAVKTSGQVGEFYGFQMSAEFDSFNQKYMVTLKRQCSYKIEVGKDALGNLQRISNALSGIEKKVAETQQKLETLQKQLETAKEEVAKPFDKEEELAEKSERLAELNVLLNMDEKGSSEALGAEEVTEAADQPRSKVNYAGRVAEEAVVADSPRRPSVLEKLENAKARIAEQRGSHPSAVRKQAVEL
;
A
#
# COMPACT_ATOMS: atom_id res chain seq x y z
N MET A 1 6.56 -20.72 -7.89
CA MET A 1 6.71 -19.62 -6.93
C MET A 1 5.35 -18.96 -6.78
N ALA A 2 4.68 -19.16 -5.65
CA ALA A 2 3.45 -18.44 -5.35
C ALA A 2 3.82 -17.00 -5.00
N TRP A 3 3.38 -16.06 -5.83
CA TRP A 3 3.73 -14.66 -5.72
C TRP A 3 2.88 -14.01 -4.62
N ARG A 4 3.54 -13.52 -3.58
CA ARG A 4 2.99 -12.54 -2.65
C ARG A 4 3.03 -11.19 -3.36
N PHE A 5 1.90 -10.63 -3.74
CA PHE A 5 1.89 -9.24 -4.21
C PHE A 5 1.42 -8.33 -3.08
N LEU A 6 2.30 -8.01 -2.16
CA LEU A 6 2.19 -6.73 -1.47
C LEU A 6 2.60 -5.62 -2.47
N PRO A 7 1.96 -4.45 -2.46
CA PRO A 7 2.24 -3.39 -3.43
C PRO A 7 3.72 -3.02 -3.55
N TYR A 8 4.44 -2.99 -2.43
CA TYR A 8 5.88 -2.72 -2.43
C TYR A 8 6.71 -3.87 -3.01
N GLU A 9 6.23 -5.13 -2.91
CA GLU A 9 6.91 -6.28 -3.51
C GLU A 9 6.80 -6.24 -5.03
N LEU A 10 5.61 -5.92 -5.57
CA LEU A 10 5.41 -5.75 -7.00
C LEU A 10 6.27 -4.60 -7.55
N TYR A 11 6.25 -3.43 -6.89
CA TYR A 11 7.13 -2.32 -7.24
C TYR A 11 8.61 -2.73 -7.21
N THR A 12 9.04 -3.45 -6.18
CA THR A 12 10.41 -3.92 -6.05
C THR A 12 10.81 -4.83 -7.21
N ILE A 13 9.93 -5.77 -7.58
CA ILE A 13 10.16 -6.66 -8.73
C ILE A 13 10.25 -5.84 -10.03
N MET A 14 9.30 -4.94 -10.27
CA MET A 14 9.32 -4.05 -11.45
C MET A 14 10.57 -3.18 -11.49
N ARG A 15 11.04 -2.69 -10.34
CA ARG A 15 12.28 -1.92 -10.24
C ARG A 15 13.51 -2.74 -10.61
N TYR A 16 13.55 -4.04 -10.29
CA TYR A 16 14.66 -4.91 -10.69
C TYR A 16 14.59 -5.34 -12.16
N LEU A 17 13.38 -5.61 -12.67
CA LEU A 17 13.21 -6.19 -14.00
C LEU A 17 13.10 -5.14 -15.11
N GLN A 18 12.58 -3.95 -14.82
CA GLN A 18 12.23 -2.93 -15.83
C GLN A 18 12.48 -1.50 -15.35
N TYR A 19 13.60 -1.28 -14.65
CA TYR A 19 13.94 0.03 -14.06
C TYR A 19 13.91 1.17 -15.05
N ASP A 20 14.51 0.98 -16.23
CA ASP A 20 14.56 2.02 -17.26
C ASP A 20 13.18 2.41 -17.79
N THR A 21 12.27 1.44 -17.90
CA THR A 21 10.89 1.68 -18.35
C THR A 21 10.12 2.49 -17.31
N ILE A 22 10.13 2.06 -16.04
CA ILE A 22 9.43 2.78 -14.97
C ILE A 22 10.03 4.17 -14.73
N GLN A 23 11.34 4.34 -14.92
CA GLN A 23 11.99 5.64 -14.81
C GLN A 23 11.58 6.60 -15.94
N LYS A 24 11.52 6.13 -17.18
CA LYS A 24 11.04 6.91 -18.34
C LYS A 24 9.58 7.37 -18.16
N MET A 25 8.77 6.58 -17.48
CA MET A 25 7.38 6.90 -17.17
C MET A 25 7.20 7.80 -15.94
N GLY A 26 8.28 8.21 -15.27
CA GLY A 26 8.24 9.00 -14.05
C GLY A 26 7.85 8.21 -12.80
N LEU A 27 7.84 6.87 -12.90
CA LEU A 27 7.44 5.93 -11.83
C LEU A 27 8.64 5.31 -11.09
N GLY A 28 9.84 5.88 -11.26
CA GLY A 28 11.09 5.35 -10.70
C GLY A 28 11.18 5.41 -9.16
N HIS A 29 10.38 6.26 -8.51
CA HIS A 29 10.24 6.33 -7.07
C HIS A 29 8.95 5.66 -6.61
N PHE A 30 9.00 4.98 -5.46
CA PHE A 30 7.83 4.26 -4.93
C PHE A 30 6.60 5.15 -4.76
N ASP A 31 6.78 6.36 -4.25
CA ASP A 31 5.66 7.29 -4.03
C ASP A 31 4.95 7.69 -5.34
N SER A 32 5.72 7.88 -6.42
CA SER A 32 5.16 8.18 -7.74
C SER A 32 4.42 6.98 -8.32
N TRP A 33 4.98 5.78 -8.18
CA TRP A 33 4.36 4.54 -8.60
C TRP A 33 3.09 4.25 -7.77
N ALA A 34 3.17 4.42 -6.44
CA ALA A 34 2.05 4.25 -5.54
C ALA A 34 0.91 5.24 -5.83
N ALA A 35 1.23 6.49 -6.16
CA ALA A 35 0.24 7.48 -6.57
C ALA A 35 -0.46 7.14 -7.90
N ALA A 36 0.24 6.43 -8.81
CA ALA A 36 -0.32 6.03 -10.10
C ALA A 36 -1.19 4.77 -10.03
N PHE A 37 -0.85 3.84 -9.14
CA PHE A 37 -1.46 2.50 -9.08
C PHE A 37 -2.08 2.14 -7.74
N GLY A 38 -2.02 3.03 -6.76
CA GLY A 38 -2.49 2.75 -5.41
C GLY A 38 -3.18 3.88 -4.71
N GLU A 39 -4.14 3.51 -3.89
CA GLU A 39 -4.82 4.39 -2.96
C GLU A 39 -4.29 4.12 -1.55
N THR A 40 -3.84 5.15 -0.88
CA THR A 40 -3.41 5.06 0.51
C THR A 40 -4.54 5.48 1.44
N VAL A 41 -4.81 4.66 2.45
CA VAL A 41 -5.78 4.98 3.51
C VAL A 41 -5.03 5.17 4.81
N THR A 42 -5.33 6.27 5.51
CA THR A 42 -4.82 6.50 6.86
C THR A 42 -5.80 5.89 7.86
N ALA A 43 -5.41 4.78 8.47
CA ALA A 43 -6.14 4.15 9.55
C ALA A 43 -5.49 4.47 10.91
N ILE A 44 -6.30 4.53 11.93
CA ILE A 44 -5.81 4.62 13.31
C ILE A 44 -5.50 3.20 13.77
N GLU A 45 -4.22 2.89 13.90
CA GLU A 45 -3.71 1.59 14.34
C GLU A 45 -3.10 1.68 15.73
N LEU A 46 -3.10 0.54 16.41
CA LEU A 46 -2.34 0.40 17.65
C LEU A 46 -0.84 0.57 17.37
N SER A 47 -0.16 1.33 18.22
CA SER A 47 1.30 1.45 18.09
C SER A 47 1.97 0.09 18.38
N PRO A 48 3.09 -0.25 17.69
CA PRO A 48 3.79 -1.51 17.93
C PRO A 48 4.29 -1.67 19.38
N GLU A 49 4.50 -0.55 20.05
CA GLU A 49 4.90 -0.52 21.45
C GLU A 49 3.73 -0.82 22.41
N GLY A 50 2.50 -0.92 21.91
CA GLY A 50 1.30 -1.18 22.71
C GLY A 50 0.87 0.00 23.57
N THR A 51 1.40 1.20 23.35
CA THR A 51 1.17 2.39 24.17
C THR A 51 0.42 3.49 23.41
N GLY A 52 -0.79 3.19 22.92
CA GLY A 52 -1.65 4.17 22.28
C GLY A 52 -1.92 3.93 20.79
N TYR A 53 -2.73 4.80 20.20
CA TYR A 53 -3.11 4.74 18.79
C TYR A 53 -2.26 5.71 17.97
N ARG A 54 -1.84 5.27 16.79
CA ARG A 54 -1.16 6.11 15.79
C ARG A 54 -1.93 6.08 14.48
N ALA A 55 -1.96 7.21 13.81
CA ALA A 55 -2.39 7.27 12.43
C ALA A 55 -1.30 6.64 11.53
N LYS A 56 -1.61 5.56 10.84
CA LYS A 56 -0.71 4.94 9.87
C LYS A 56 -1.37 4.94 8.50
N THR A 57 -0.66 5.53 7.54
CA THR A 57 -1.05 5.49 6.15
C THR A 57 -0.56 4.19 5.55
N ARG A 58 -1.49 3.39 5.05
CA ARG A 58 -1.21 2.13 4.35
C ARG A 58 -1.73 2.21 2.93
N PHE A 59 -1.11 1.44 2.07
CA PHE A 59 -1.61 1.15 0.74
C PHE A 59 -2.83 0.23 0.90
N ALA A 60 -4.01 0.71 0.54
CA ALA A 60 -5.25 -0.01 0.81
C ALA A 60 -5.88 -0.62 -0.44
N ARG A 61 -5.51 -0.13 -1.63
CA ARG A 61 -6.20 -0.48 -2.85
C ARG A 61 -5.31 -0.29 -4.07
N PHE A 62 -5.38 -1.24 -5.01
CA PHE A 62 -4.86 -1.03 -6.36
C PHE A 62 -5.92 -0.38 -7.25
N PHE A 63 -5.52 0.56 -8.10
CA PHE A 63 -6.31 1.04 -9.22
C PHE A 63 -5.44 1.10 -10.49
N ASN A 64 -6.04 1.35 -11.64
CA ASN A 64 -5.38 1.24 -12.94
C ASN A 64 -4.69 -0.13 -13.14
N LEU A 65 -5.35 -1.19 -12.65
CA LEU A 65 -4.83 -2.55 -12.72
C LEU A 65 -4.52 -3.03 -14.14
N PRO A 66 -5.35 -2.78 -15.17
CA PRO A 66 -5.06 -3.20 -16.54
C PRO A 66 -3.74 -2.61 -17.05
N GLU A 67 -3.48 -1.34 -16.75
CA GLU A 67 -2.26 -0.61 -17.12
C GLU A 67 -1.05 -1.17 -16.36
N LEU A 68 -1.21 -1.41 -15.05
CA LEU A 68 -0.16 -2.00 -14.21
C LEU A 68 0.23 -3.40 -14.69
N ILE A 69 -0.75 -4.27 -14.97
CA ILE A 69 -0.50 -5.63 -15.45
C ILE A 69 0.09 -5.62 -16.87
N SER A 70 -0.38 -4.72 -17.74
CA SER A 70 0.20 -4.56 -19.08
C SER A 70 1.68 -4.17 -19.00
N LEU A 71 2.00 -3.20 -18.13
CA LEU A 71 3.37 -2.78 -17.88
C LEU A 71 4.22 -3.92 -17.29
N PHE A 72 3.69 -4.68 -16.35
CA PHE A 72 4.41 -5.80 -15.75
C PHE A 72 4.67 -6.94 -16.75
N LYS A 73 3.71 -7.24 -17.62
CA LYS A 73 3.82 -8.26 -18.68
C LYS A 73 4.88 -7.95 -19.74
N GLU A 74 5.34 -6.72 -19.87
CA GLU A 74 6.48 -6.39 -20.75
C GLU A 74 7.77 -7.11 -20.31
N SER A 75 7.92 -7.40 -19.03
CA SER A 75 9.12 -8.03 -18.45
C SER A 75 8.88 -9.36 -17.76
N ALA A 76 7.61 -9.81 -17.65
CA ALA A 76 7.23 -11.02 -16.95
C ALA A 76 6.26 -11.87 -17.77
N ASP A 77 6.55 -13.17 -17.91
CA ASP A 77 5.62 -14.16 -18.45
C ASP A 77 4.83 -14.79 -17.29
N ILE A 78 3.50 -14.63 -17.34
CA ILE A 78 2.59 -15.13 -16.32
C ILE A 78 1.94 -16.41 -16.83
N GLN A 79 2.30 -17.55 -16.21
CA GLN A 79 1.75 -18.86 -16.52
C GLN A 79 1.01 -19.40 -15.31
N THR A 80 -0.30 -19.62 -15.43
CA THR A 80 -1.10 -20.29 -14.40
C THR A 80 -1.09 -21.81 -14.59
N ALA A 81 -1.41 -22.57 -13.54
CA ALA A 81 -1.47 -24.02 -13.60
C ALA A 81 -2.38 -24.53 -14.70
N ASP A 82 -3.51 -23.85 -14.96
CA ASP A 82 -4.47 -24.17 -16.01
C ASP A 82 -3.89 -24.03 -17.43
N MET A 83 -2.93 -23.11 -17.62
CA MET A 83 -2.26 -22.89 -18.91
C MET A 83 -1.19 -23.93 -19.20
N LEU A 84 -0.61 -24.52 -18.15
CA LEU A 84 0.56 -25.39 -18.27
C LEU A 84 0.23 -26.85 -18.54
N HIS A 85 -1.01 -27.30 -18.37
CA HIS A 85 -1.46 -28.69 -18.57
C HIS A 85 -0.49 -29.74 -18.00
N LEU A 86 -0.01 -29.48 -16.76
CA LEU A 86 0.96 -30.36 -16.11
C LEU A 86 0.34 -31.74 -15.79
N PRO A 87 1.09 -32.85 -15.89
CA PRO A 87 0.62 -34.17 -15.52
C PRO A 87 0.60 -34.30 -13.98
N VAL A 88 -0.42 -33.71 -13.35
CA VAL A 88 -0.68 -33.75 -11.92
C VAL A 88 -1.97 -34.52 -11.64
N PRO A 89 -2.17 -35.05 -10.42
CA PRO A 89 -3.41 -35.73 -10.05
C PRO A 89 -4.62 -34.81 -10.16
N GLU A 90 -5.78 -35.38 -10.45
CA GLU A 90 -7.08 -34.72 -10.30
C GLU A 90 -7.42 -34.57 -8.80
N ALA A 91 -7.74 -33.36 -8.36
CA ALA A 91 -8.08 -33.09 -6.97
C ALA A 91 -9.60 -33.19 -6.73
N GLU A 92 -9.98 -33.97 -5.73
CA GLU A 92 -11.32 -33.97 -5.15
C GLU A 92 -11.31 -33.15 -3.86
N TYR A 93 -11.98 -31.99 -3.87
CA TYR A 93 -12.09 -31.13 -2.70
C TYR A 93 -13.27 -31.52 -1.82
N ILE A 94 -13.02 -31.82 -0.55
CA ILE A 94 -14.02 -32.27 0.42
C ILE A 94 -14.05 -31.26 1.57
N ASN A 95 -15.16 -30.54 1.69
CA ASN A 95 -15.37 -29.61 2.79
C ASN A 95 -16.14 -30.34 3.91
N GLU A 96 -15.46 -30.60 5.01
CA GLU A 96 -16.05 -31.17 6.23
C GLU A 96 -16.52 -30.03 7.14
N VAL A 97 -17.80 -29.77 7.10
CA VAL A 97 -18.45 -28.70 7.88
C VAL A 97 -19.04 -29.31 9.15
N LEU A 98 -18.65 -28.82 10.31
CA LEU A 98 -18.97 -29.36 11.62
C LEU A 98 -19.59 -28.29 12.51
N LYS A 99 -20.50 -28.70 13.40
CA LYS A 99 -21.10 -27.81 14.38
C LYS A 99 -20.12 -27.53 15.53
N PRO A 100 -20.13 -26.31 16.07
CA PRO A 100 -19.38 -26.02 17.28
C PRO A 100 -19.90 -26.80 18.49
N SER A 101 -19.05 -26.99 19.48
CA SER A 101 -19.49 -27.45 20.80
C SER A 101 -20.17 -26.30 21.57
N PRO A 102 -21.01 -26.59 22.61
CA PRO A 102 -21.53 -25.54 23.46
C PRO A 102 -20.47 -24.64 24.08
N GLU A 103 -19.33 -25.23 24.48
CA GLU A 103 -18.19 -24.49 25.03
C GLU A 103 -17.51 -23.59 23.99
N GLN A 104 -17.48 -24.00 22.71
CA GLN A 104 -16.97 -23.14 21.63
C GLN A 104 -17.91 -21.96 21.36
N GLU A 105 -19.22 -22.15 21.41
CA GLU A 105 -20.19 -21.07 21.28
C GLU A 105 -20.03 -20.03 22.40
N ASP A 106 -19.90 -20.48 23.65
CA ASP A 106 -19.67 -19.60 24.80
C ASP A 106 -18.35 -18.82 24.66
N LEU A 107 -17.27 -19.49 24.23
CA LEU A 107 -15.98 -18.84 24.01
C LEU A 107 -16.06 -17.78 22.91
N VAL A 108 -16.76 -18.04 21.80
CA VAL A 108 -16.96 -17.08 20.73
C VAL A 108 -17.69 -15.83 21.22
N SER A 109 -18.72 -16.01 22.09
CA SER A 109 -19.40 -14.89 22.75
C SER A 109 -18.42 -14.07 23.61
N THR A 110 -17.60 -14.73 24.42
CA THR A 110 -16.56 -14.07 25.25
C THR A 110 -15.57 -13.27 24.39
N PHE A 111 -15.22 -13.73 23.19
CA PHE A 111 -14.34 -12.98 22.28
C PHE A 111 -15.00 -11.69 21.79
N ALA A 112 -16.32 -11.66 21.62
CA ALA A 112 -17.03 -10.44 21.28
C ALA A 112 -16.99 -9.42 22.42
N ASP A 113 -17.19 -9.86 23.66
CA ASP A 113 -17.11 -8.99 24.84
C ASP A 113 -15.68 -8.41 25.01
N ARG A 114 -14.66 -9.25 24.81
CA ARG A 114 -13.25 -8.81 24.82
C ARG A 114 -12.98 -7.77 23.73
N ALA A 115 -13.50 -7.98 22.53
CA ALA A 115 -13.36 -7.06 21.41
C ALA A 115 -14.04 -5.71 21.68
N GLU A 116 -15.18 -5.72 22.41
CA GLU A 116 -15.85 -4.50 22.84
C GLU A 116 -15.03 -3.72 23.88
N MET A 117 -14.44 -4.41 24.87
CA MET A 117 -13.54 -3.79 25.85
C MET A 117 -12.31 -3.16 25.19
N VAL A 118 -11.70 -3.84 24.21
CA VAL A 118 -10.57 -3.30 23.43
C VAL A 118 -11.01 -2.06 22.65
N ARG A 119 -12.19 -2.08 22.02
CA ARG A 119 -12.74 -0.93 21.29
C ARG A 119 -13.03 0.25 22.19
N ALA A 120 -13.56 0.01 23.36
CA ALA A 120 -13.84 1.04 24.37
C ALA A 120 -12.57 1.61 25.02
N GLY A 121 -11.39 1.03 24.75
CA GLY A 121 -10.15 1.42 25.42
C GLY A 121 -10.12 1.05 26.91
N ALA A 122 -10.95 0.08 27.34
CA ALA A 122 -11.06 -0.35 28.72
C ALA A 122 -9.97 -1.33 29.16
N VAL A 123 -9.16 -1.83 28.21
CA VAL A 123 -8.09 -2.81 28.44
C VAL A 123 -6.79 -2.30 27.83
N GLU A 124 -5.66 -2.50 28.52
CA GLU A 124 -4.35 -2.15 27.99
C GLU A 124 -4.01 -3.02 26.78
N PRO A 125 -3.46 -2.44 25.68
CA PRO A 125 -3.14 -3.19 24.45
C PRO A 125 -2.15 -4.33 24.65
N ARG A 126 -1.37 -4.34 25.73
CA ARG A 126 -0.47 -5.43 26.09
C ARG A 126 -1.20 -6.61 26.73
N GLU A 127 -2.30 -6.35 27.40
CA GLU A 127 -3.11 -7.38 28.06
C GLU A 127 -4.02 -8.06 27.05
N ASP A 128 -4.76 -7.25 26.25
CA ASP A 128 -5.59 -7.77 25.19
C ASP A 128 -5.66 -6.82 23.98
N ASN A 129 -5.84 -7.39 22.79
CA ASN A 129 -5.94 -6.65 21.53
C ASN A 129 -6.60 -7.52 20.45
N MET A 130 -7.03 -6.88 19.34
CA MET A 130 -7.74 -7.57 18.25
C MET A 130 -6.95 -8.73 17.64
N LEU A 131 -5.61 -8.64 17.57
CA LEU A 131 -4.77 -9.72 17.05
C LEU A 131 -4.76 -10.94 17.99
N LYS A 132 -4.67 -10.70 19.31
CA LYS A 132 -4.73 -11.77 20.31
C LYS A 132 -6.08 -12.45 20.30
N ILE A 133 -7.18 -11.66 20.27
CA ILE A 133 -8.55 -12.18 20.19
C ILE A 133 -8.74 -13.02 18.93
N THR A 134 -8.26 -12.53 17.77
CA THR A 134 -8.33 -13.27 16.50
C THR A 134 -7.55 -14.59 16.57
N ASN A 135 -6.36 -14.58 17.18
CA ASN A 135 -5.56 -15.79 17.33
C ASN A 135 -6.20 -16.79 18.30
N ASP A 136 -6.77 -16.32 19.41
CA ASP A 136 -7.50 -17.15 20.35
C ASP A 136 -8.79 -17.71 19.70
N GLY A 137 -9.51 -16.91 18.91
CA GLY A 137 -10.66 -17.38 18.16
C GLY A 137 -10.33 -18.48 17.15
N ARG A 138 -9.21 -18.36 16.45
CA ARG A 138 -8.70 -19.41 15.54
C ARG A 138 -8.32 -20.69 16.30
N LYS A 139 -7.68 -20.58 17.46
CA LYS A 139 -7.36 -21.72 18.32
C LYS A 139 -8.63 -22.40 18.83
N CYS A 140 -9.60 -21.61 19.31
CA CYS A 140 -10.91 -22.12 19.73
C CYS A 140 -11.60 -22.88 18.59
N ALA A 141 -11.60 -22.36 17.38
CA ALA A 141 -12.17 -23.00 16.21
C ALA A 141 -11.42 -24.30 15.82
N LEU A 142 -10.11 -24.41 16.09
CA LEU A 142 -9.35 -25.63 15.89
C LEU A 142 -9.68 -26.68 16.96
N ASP A 143 -9.53 -26.30 18.22
CA ASP A 143 -9.86 -27.15 19.38
C ASP A 143 -9.98 -26.26 20.62
N GLN A 144 -11.11 -26.38 21.35
CA GLN A 144 -11.38 -25.60 22.56
C GLN A 144 -10.33 -25.79 23.65
N ARG A 145 -9.68 -26.95 23.71
CA ARG A 145 -8.61 -27.26 24.67
C ARG A 145 -7.34 -26.44 24.47
N LEU A 146 -7.18 -25.78 23.31
CA LEU A 146 -6.09 -24.81 23.07
C LEU A 146 -6.30 -23.46 23.78
N ILE A 147 -7.51 -23.19 24.24
CA ILE A 147 -7.87 -22.02 25.05
C ILE A 147 -7.87 -22.38 26.54
N ASN A 148 -8.45 -23.53 26.87
CA ASN A 148 -8.46 -24.06 28.22
C ASN A 148 -8.36 -25.58 28.16
N ASP A 149 -7.25 -26.12 28.58
CA ASP A 149 -6.93 -27.57 28.56
C ASP A 149 -7.78 -28.42 29.50
N MET A 150 -8.52 -27.78 30.41
CA MET A 150 -9.50 -28.47 31.27
C MET A 150 -10.83 -28.75 30.55
N LEU A 151 -11.08 -28.17 29.37
CA LEU A 151 -12.28 -28.46 28.61
C LEU A 151 -12.25 -29.89 28.03
N PRO A 152 -13.42 -30.55 27.89
CA PRO A 152 -13.49 -31.91 27.38
C PRO A 152 -13.11 -31.97 25.87
N ASP A 153 -12.70 -33.16 25.43
CA ASP A 153 -12.62 -33.50 24.03
C ASP A 153 -14.04 -33.58 23.44
N TYR A 154 -14.33 -32.81 22.44
CA TYR A 154 -15.64 -32.83 21.79
C TYR A 154 -15.67 -33.90 20.69
N PRO A 155 -16.53 -34.94 20.81
CA PRO A 155 -16.52 -36.09 19.88
C PRO A 155 -16.69 -35.73 18.42
N ASP A 156 -17.52 -34.72 18.12
CA ASP A 156 -17.80 -34.24 16.77
C ASP A 156 -16.89 -33.09 16.33
N SER A 157 -15.77 -32.90 17.01
CA SER A 157 -14.78 -31.88 16.64
C SER A 157 -14.15 -32.14 15.27
N LYS A 158 -13.65 -31.09 14.63
CA LYS A 158 -12.93 -31.24 13.35
C LYS A 158 -11.66 -32.07 13.49
N VAL A 159 -11.00 -32.05 14.64
CA VAL A 159 -9.84 -32.89 14.93
C VAL A 159 -10.26 -34.36 14.92
N ASN A 160 -11.34 -34.74 15.61
CA ASN A 160 -11.85 -36.10 15.62
C ASN A 160 -12.35 -36.55 14.24
N ARG A 161 -12.95 -35.68 13.46
CA ARG A 161 -13.33 -35.95 12.08
C ARG A 161 -12.10 -36.19 11.19
N CYS A 162 -11.05 -35.40 11.34
CA CYS A 162 -9.78 -35.61 10.64
C CYS A 162 -9.15 -36.96 10.99
N VAL A 163 -9.10 -37.31 12.28
CA VAL A 163 -8.63 -38.62 12.74
C VAL A 163 -9.42 -39.76 12.11
N LYS A 164 -10.74 -39.65 12.04
CA LYS A 164 -11.60 -40.63 11.37
C LYS A 164 -11.26 -40.77 9.89
N ASN A 165 -11.25 -39.66 9.14
CA ASN A 165 -10.98 -39.69 7.72
C ASN A 165 -9.57 -40.19 7.39
N ALA A 166 -8.57 -39.80 8.21
CA ALA A 166 -7.20 -40.28 8.05
C ALA A 166 -7.08 -41.81 8.32
N PHE A 167 -7.80 -42.32 9.30
CA PHE A 167 -7.86 -43.75 9.60
C PHE A 167 -8.54 -44.52 8.48
N ASP A 168 -9.71 -44.06 7.99
CA ASP A 168 -10.45 -44.73 6.93
C ASP A 168 -9.60 -44.84 5.65
N ILE A 169 -8.92 -43.73 5.25
CA ILE A 169 -8.01 -43.74 4.09
C ILE A 169 -6.78 -44.63 4.34
N TRP A 170 -6.23 -44.62 5.55
CA TRP A 170 -5.13 -45.52 5.90
C TRP A 170 -5.51 -46.98 5.72
N GLN A 171 -6.72 -47.37 6.15
CA GLN A 171 -7.25 -48.73 6.01
C GLN A 171 -7.55 -49.05 4.53
N GLU A 172 -8.27 -48.19 3.81
CA GLU A 172 -8.60 -48.39 2.39
C GLU A 172 -7.37 -48.57 1.49
N THR A 173 -6.30 -47.87 1.81
CA THR A 173 -5.08 -47.83 0.99
C THR A 173 -3.93 -48.69 1.56
N ALA A 174 -4.24 -49.67 2.41
CA ALA A 174 -3.24 -50.53 3.08
C ALA A 174 -2.34 -51.27 2.08
N GLN A 175 -2.89 -51.79 1.00
CA GLN A 175 -2.14 -52.54 -0.02
C GLN A 175 -1.11 -51.67 -0.74
N ASN A 176 -1.50 -50.42 -1.08
CA ASN A 176 -0.66 -49.47 -1.82
C ASN A 176 0.28 -48.69 -0.87
N ARG A 177 0.10 -48.83 0.45
CA ARG A 177 0.80 -48.02 1.46
C ARG A 177 0.80 -46.52 1.12
N SER A 178 -0.36 -46.02 0.67
CA SER A 178 -0.51 -44.60 0.34
C SER A 178 -0.30 -43.73 1.57
N THR A 179 0.15 -42.53 1.34
CA THR A 179 0.55 -41.60 2.40
C THR A 179 -0.39 -40.36 2.45
N GLN A 180 -0.45 -39.74 3.60
CA GLN A 180 -1.35 -38.58 3.85
C GLN A 180 -0.56 -37.46 4.54
N LEU A 181 -0.92 -36.22 4.24
CA LEU A 181 -0.41 -35.02 4.92
C LEU A 181 -1.50 -34.36 5.74
N ILE A 182 -1.19 -33.97 6.96
CA ILE A 182 -2.05 -33.18 7.83
C ILE A 182 -1.33 -31.87 8.13
N PHE A 183 -1.89 -30.74 7.69
CA PHE A 183 -1.38 -29.41 7.99
C PHE A 183 -2.12 -28.81 9.20
N CYS A 184 -1.33 -28.36 10.18
CA CYS A 184 -1.78 -27.63 11.34
C CYS A 184 -0.71 -26.62 11.78
N ASP A 185 -1.02 -25.34 11.71
CA ASP A 185 -0.09 -24.25 12.02
C ASP A 185 -0.29 -23.70 13.44
N LEU A 186 -1.51 -23.76 13.97
CA LEU A 186 -1.89 -23.12 15.24
C LEU A 186 -1.44 -23.88 16.49
N SER A 187 -1.19 -25.18 16.37
CA SER A 187 -0.90 -26.04 17.52
C SER A 187 0.30 -26.93 17.26
N THR A 188 1.49 -26.34 17.08
CA THR A 188 2.75 -27.10 16.91
C THR A 188 3.27 -27.62 18.24
N PRO A 189 3.94 -28.80 18.28
CA PRO A 189 4.50 -29.36 19.50
C PRO A 189 5.51 -28.44 20.18
N LYS A 190 5.39 -28.23 21.51
CA LYS A 190 6.25 -27.31 22.28
C LYS A 190 7.17 -28.01 23.28
N ASN A 191 7.02 -29.27 23.56
CA ASN A 191 7.76 -30.03 24.58
C ASN A 191 7.66 -29.47 26.01
N ASP A 192 6.62 -28.70 26.31
CA ASP A 192 6.35 -28.11 27.64
C ASP A 192 5.25 -28.84 28.41
N GLY A 193 4.76 -29.97 27.89
CA GLY A 193 3.67 -30.75 28.45
C GLY A 193 2.29 -30.17 28.27
N SER A 194 2.15 -29.00 27.59
CA SER A 194 0.86 -28.42 27.27
C SER A 194 0.13 -29.23 26.19
N PHE A 195 -1.20 -29.18 26.22
CA PHE A 195 -2.03 -29.78 25.18
C PHE A 195 -1.64 -29.25 23.80
N ASN A 196 -1.48 -30.19 22.85
CA ASN A 196 -1.31 -29.85 21.44
C ASN A 196 -2.02 -30.85 20.54
N VAL A 197 -2.52 -30.38 19.40
CA VAL A 197 -3.29 -31.18 18.44
C VAL A 197 -2.46 -32.28 17.78
N TYR A 198 -1.14 -32.11 17.62
CA TYR A 198 -0.28 -33.12 17.01
C TYR A 198 -0.24 -34.39 17.83
N ASP A 199 0.00 -34.27 19.13
CA ASP A 199 0.03 -35.44 20.04
C ASP A 199 -1.36 -36.05 20.18
N ASP A 200 -2.42 -35.23 20.28
CA ASP A 200 -3.79 -35.73 20.36
C ASP A 200 -4.18 -36.54 19.12
N VAL A 201 -3.88 -36.04 17.90
CA VAL A 201 -4.12 -36.78 16.65
C VAL A 201 -3.33 -38.10 16.62
N ARG A 202 -2.05 -38.08 17.00
CA ARG A 202 -1.21 -39.28 17.03
C ARG A 202 -1.77 -40.31 17.99
N GLU A 203 -2.06 -39.95 19.23
CA GLU A 203 -2.58 -40.88 20.23
C GLU A 203 -3.95 -41.47 19.80
N LYS A 204 -4.82 -40.67 19.23
CA LYS A 204 -6.13 -41.11 18.70
C LYS A 204 -5.97 -42.08 17.51
N LEU A 205 -5.02 -41.83 16.61
CA LEU A 205 -4.73 -42.71 15.47
C LEU A 205 -4.11 -44.04 15.95
N VAL A 206 -3.19 -43.98 16.93
CA VAL A 206 -2.62 -45.18 17.56
C VAL A 206 -3.68 -45.99 18.29
N ALA A 207 -4.59 -45.34 19.03
CA ALA A 207 -5.73 -46.00 19.68
C ALA A 207 -6.67 -46.70 18.69
N LYS A 208 -6.76 -46.23 17.45
CA LYS A 208 -7.50 -46.87 16.35
C LYS A 208 -6.73 -48.05 15.73
N GLY A 209 -5.47 -48.28 16.08
CA GLY A 209 -4.66 -49.41 15.63
C GLY A 209 -3.61 -49.07 14.55
N ILE A 210 -3.37 -47.80 14.25
CA ILE A 210 -2.24 -47.43 13.37
C ILE A 210 -0.93 -47.55 14.15
N PRO A 211 0.10 -48.29 13.61
CA PRO A 211 1.40 -48.37 14.24
C PRO A 211 2.02 -46.96 14.42
N ARG A 212 2.58 -46.70 15.63
CA ARG A 212 3.15 -45.38 15.96
C ARG A 212 4.27 -44.98 15.00
N GLU A 213 5.04 -45.90 14.48
CA GLU A 213 6.11 -45.70 13.49
C GLU A 213 5.63 -45.30 12.10
N GLU A 214 4.33 -45.46 11.79
CA GLU A 214 3.71 -45.00 10.56
C GLU A 214 3.22 -43.56 10.65
N ILE A 215 3.28 -42.94 11.85
CA ILE A 215 2.89 -41.53 12.09
C ILE A 215 4.14 -40.75 12.49
N ALA A 216 4.39 -39.62 11.82
CA ALA A 216 5.55 -38.79 12.13
C ALA A 216 5.19 -37.27 12.10
N PHE A 217 5.97 -36.50 12.84
CA PHE A 217 5.90 -35.04 12.79
C PHE A 217 7.14 -34.46 12.12
N ILE A 218 6.97 -33.51 11.22
CA ILE A 218 8.11 -32.80 10.62
C ILE A 218 8.99 -32.14 11.68
N HIS A 219 8.39 -31.74 12.81
CA HIS A 219 9.07 -31.08 13.93
C HIS A 219 10.10 -31.96 14.62
N GLU A 220 10.00 -33.30 14.51
CA GLU A 220 10.95 -34.27 15.04
C GLU A 220 12.24 -34.33 14.19
N ALA A 221 12.19 -33.81 12.95
CA ALA A 221 13.32 -33.78 12.03
C ALA A 221 14.04 -32.43 12.08
N GLY A 222 14.83 -32.16 13.12
CA GLY A 222 15.49 -30.89 13.38
C GLY A 222 16.65 -30.52 12.43
N THR A 223 17.18 -31.50 11.66
CA THR A 223 18.31 -31.30 10.73
C THR A 223 17.90 -31.67 9.30
N GLU A 224 18.57 -31.12 8.30
CA GLU A 224 18.29 -31.44 6.89
C GLU A 224 18.48 -32.91 6.57
N THR A 225 19.47 -33.58 7.21
CA THR A 225 19.69 -35.03 7.07
C THR A 225 18.49 -35.80 7.59
N LYS A 226 18.01 -35.48 8.79
CA LYS A 226 16.83 -36.15 9.39
C LYS A 226 15.56 -35.87 8.57
N LYS A 227 15.42 -34.68 7.97
CA LYS A 227 14.32 -34.40 7.05
C LYS A 227 14.39 -35.24 5.80
N ALA A 228 15.57 -35.38 5.19
CA ALA A 228 15.76 -36.22 4.02
C ALA A 228 15.42 -37.70 4.29
N GLU A 229 15.83 -38.23 5.45
CA GLU A 229 15.48 -39.58 5.91
C GLU A 229 13.96 -39.73 6.13
N LEU A 230 13.31 -38.74 6.77
CA LEU A 230 11.87 -38.76 7.00
C LEU A 230 11.12 -38.75 5.66
N PHE A 231 11.53 -37.88 4.72
CA PHE A 231 10.91 -37.82 3.39
C PHE A 231 11.11 -39.14 2.60
N ALA A 232 12.25 -39.78 2.73
CA ALA A 232 12.46 -41.11 2.15
C ALA A 232 11.52 -42.18 2.76
N LYS A 233 11.27 -42.13 4.07
CA LYS A 233 10.29 -43.00 4.75
C LYS A 233 8.86 -42.72 4.26
N VAL A 234 8.49 -41.45 4.03
CA VAL A 234 7.17 -41.08 3.46
C VAL A 234 7.05 -41.61 2.03
N ARG A 235 8.02 -41.33 1.15
CA ARG A 235 7.99 -41.84 -0.23
C ARG A 235 7.90 -43.36 -0.34
N SER A 236 8.56 -44.06 0.55
CA SER A 236 8.51 -45.53 0.59
C SER A 236 7.23 -46.10 1.23
N GLY A 237 6.37 -45.24 1.84
CA GLY A 237 5.19 -45.66 2.56
C GLY A 237 5.48 -46.32 3.93
N LYS A 238 6.69 -46.15 4.48
CA LYS A 238 7.01 -46.54 5.86
C LYS A 238 6.33 -45.63 6.87
N VAL A 239 6.36 -44.33 6.61
CA VAL A 239 5.54 -43.32 7.30
C VAL A 239 4.36 -43.02 6.40
N ARG A 240 3.15 -43.30 6.89
CA ARG A 240 1.93 -43.15 6.11
C ARG A 240 1.13 -41.88 6.44
N ILE A 241 1.33 -41.32 7.64
CA ILE A 241 0.70 -40.06 8.06
C ILE A 241 1.80 -39.13 8.55
N LEU A 242 1.93 -37.99 7.86
CA LEU A 242 2.89 -36.96 8.22
C LEU A 242 2.14 -35.69 8.63
N LEU A 243 2.34 -35.24 9.87
CA LEU A 243 1.82 -33.96 10.35
C LEU A 243 2.89 -32.87 10.25
N GLY A 244 2.49 -31.68 9.87
CA GLY A 244 3.42 -30.58 9.82
C GLY A 244 2.78 -29.20 9.64
N SER A 245 3.61 -28.19 9.85
CA SER A 245 3.23 -26.79 9.65
C SER A 245 3.68 -26.28 8.29
N THR A 246 2.99 -25.28 7.77
CA THR A 246 3.32 -24.61 6.50
C THR A 246 4.78 -24.18 6.42
N PRO A 247 5.39 -23.51 7.42
CA PRO A 247 6.79 -23.12 7.36
C PRO A 247 7.78 -24.28 7.21
N LYS A 248 7.44 -25.47 7.75
CA LYS A 248 8.33 -26.64 7.74
C LYS A 248 8.08 -27.60 6.58
N LEU A 249 6.85 -27.74 6.13
CA LEU A 249 6.46 -28.61 5.01
C LEU A 249 6.14 -27.84 3.72
N GLY A 250 5.86 -26.54 3.81
CA GLY A 250 5.43 -25.72 2.67
C GLY A 250 6.52 -25.43 1.65
N ALA A 251 7.82 -25.57 1.95
CA ALA A 251 8.91 -25.31 1.02
C ALA A 251 9.89 -26.47 0.92
N GLY A 252 10.40 -26.76 -0.29
CA GLY A 252 11.52 -27.69 -0.52
C GLY A 252 11.24 -29.18 -0.29
N THR A 253 10.00 -29.57 0.02
CA THR A 253 9.67 -30.97 0.31
C THR A 253 9.29 -31.75 -0.95
N ASN A 254 9.85 -32.96 -1.11
CA ASN A 254 9.60 -33.83 -2.25
C ASN A 254 9.11 -35.21 -1.71
N ILE A 255 7.78 -35.30 -1.49
CA ILE A 255 7.13 -36.44 -0.82
C ILE A 255 5.88 -36.95 -1.53
N GLN A 256 5.61 -36.43 -2.75
CA GLN A 256 4.36 -36.61 -3.46
C GLN A 256 4.09 -38.04 -3.96
N ASP A 257 5.10 -38.89 -4.08
CA ASP A 257 5.03 -40.16 -4.82
C ASP A 257 3.79 -41.00 -4.49
N ARG A 258 3.44 -41.14 -3.22
CA ARG A 258 2.33 -41.96 -2.72
C ARG A 258 1.24 -41.13 -2.02
N LEU A 259 1.28 -39.80 -2.10
CA LEU A 259 0.28 -38.94 -1.46
C LEU A 259 -1.10 -39.12 -2.08
N ILE A 260 -2.05 -39.58 -1.28
CA ILE A 260 -3.45 -39.81 -1.68
C ILE A 260 -4.39 -38.80 -1.04
N ALA A 261 -4.06 -38.24 0.12
CA ALA A 261 -4.88 -37.26 0.81
C ALA A 261 -4.06 -36.17 1.49
N LEU A 262 -4.66 -34.99 1.55
CA LEU A 262 -4.16 -33.82 2.26
C LEU A 262 -5.29 -33.27 3.13
N HIS A 263 -4.99 -32.93 4.38
CA HIS A 263 -5.95 -32.44 5.36
C HIS A 263 -5.51 -31.07 5.86
N HIS A 264 -6.37 -30.05 5.69
CA HIS A 264 -6.21 -28.70 6.24
C HIS A 264 -7.01 -28.63 7.55
N LEU A 265 -6.35 -28.81 8.70
CA LEU A 265 -7.00 -28.71 10.02
C LEU A 265 -7.29 -27.28 10.41
N ASP A 266 -6.42 -26.35 10.01
CA ASP A 266 -6.62 -24.92 10.22
C ASP A 266 -6.49 -24.14 8.90
N CYS A 267 -7.14 -23.00 8.84
CA CYS A 267 -7.12 -22.13 7.68
C CYS A 267 -5.84 -21.29 7.67
N PRO A 268 -5.01 -21.32 6.61
CA PRO A 268 -3.86 -20.44 6.51
C PRO A 268 -4.29 -18.99 6.29
N TRP A 269 -3.41 -18.05 6.65
CA TRP A 269 -3.69 -16.61 6.46
C TRP A 269 -3.66 -16.15 5.01
N LYS A 270 -2.87 -16.84 4.19
CA LYS A 270 -2.53 -16.38 2.83
C LYS A 270 -2.90 -17.42 1.80
N PRO A 271 -3.48 -17.02 0.66
CA PRO A 271 -3.72 -17.93 -0.46
C PRO A 271 -2.44 -18.64 -0.94
N ALA A 272 -1.30 -17.96 -0.89
CA ALA A 272 -0.01 -18.54 -1.26
C ALA A 272 0.40 -19.72 -0.36
N ASP A 273 0.06 -19.67 0.93
CA ASP A 273 0.33 -20.76 1.87
C ASP A 273 -0.57 -21.96 1.54
N LEU A 274 -1.85 -21.72 1.19
CA LEU A 274 -2.77 -22.77 0.74
C LEU A 274 -2.26 -23.44 -0.55
N GLU A 275 -1.87 -22.64 -1.55
CA GLU A 275 -1.30 -23.15 -2.80
C GLU A 275 0.00 -23.94 -2.56
N GLN A 276 0.84 -23.49 -1.62
CA GLN A 276 2.05 -24.23 -1.25
C GLN A 276 1.72 -25.56 -0.59
N GLN A 277 0.73 -25.63 0.29
CA GLN A 277 0.28 -26.86 0.92
C GLN A 277 -0.29 -27.81 -0.14
N GLU A 278 -1.24 -27.36 -0.97
CA GLU A 278 -1.86 -28.17 -2.02
C GLU A 278 -0.86 -28.58 -3.11
N GLY A 279 0.13 -27.75 -3.42
CA GLY A 279 1.23 -28.06 -4.33
C GLY A 279 2.17 -29.19 -3.84
N ARG A 280 1.98 -29.72 -2.63
CA ARG A 280 2.70 -30.93 -2.18
C ARG A 280 2.07 -32.19 -2.74
N ILE A 281 0.77 -32.22 -2.92
CA ILE A 281 0.02 -33.37 -3.43
C ILE A 281 -0.28 -33.22 -4.94
N LEU A 282 -0.63 -32.01 -5.39
CA LEU A 282 -0.88 -31.67 -6.80
C LEU A 282 0.45 -31.41 -7.53
N ARG A 283 1.25 -32.47 -7.68
CA ARG A 283 2.59 -32.34 -8.22
C ARG A 283 2.92 -33.50 -9.16
N GLN A 284 3.75 -33.21 -10.17
CA GLN A 284 4.30 -34.24 -11.04
C GLN A 284 5.04 -35.32 -10.25
N GLY A 285 4.91 -36.57 -10.67
CA GLY A 285 5.52 -37.73 -10.00
C GLY A 285 4.64 -38.34 -8.93
N ASN A 286 3.45 -37.80 -8.62
CA ASN A 286 2.47 -38.51 -7.80
C ASN A 286 1.90 -39.70 -8.60
N GLN A 287 1.93 -40.86 -8.00
CA GLN A 287 1.48 -42.13 -8.63
C GLN A 287 -0.05 -42.28 -8.64
N ASN A 288 -0.76 -41.49 -7.84
CA ASN A 288 -2.20 -41.52 -7.78
C ASN A 288 -2.80 -40.64 -8.90
N LYS A 289 -3.81 -41.13 -9.62
CA LYS A 289 -4.53 -40.35 -10.64
C LYS A 289 -5.50 -39.34 -10.03
N LYS A 290 -6.07 -39.68 -8.86
CA LYS A 290 -7.00 -38.84 -8.08
C LYS A 290 -6.53 -38.75 -6.66
N VAL A 291 -6.69 -37.60 -6.05
CA VAL A 291 -6.31 -37.30 -4.67
C VAL A 291 -7.41 -36.54 -3.97
N LYS A 292 -7.52 -36.72 -2.65
CA LYS A 292 -8.52 -36.05 -1.80
C LYS A 292 -7.87 -34.89 -1.03
N ILE A 293 -8.51 -33.73 -1.05
CA ILE A 293 -8.11 -32.54 -0.28
C ILE A 293 -9.24 -32.17 0.67
N PHE A 294 -9.02 -32.39 1.97
CA PHE A 294 -9.99 -32.12 3.00
C PHE A 294 -9.79 -30.73 3.61
N ARG A 295 -10.85 -29.97 3.75
CA ARG A 295 -10.90 -28.70 4.48
C ARG A 295 -11.89 -28.86 5.64
N TYR A 296 -11.40 -28.75 6.87
CA TYR A 296 -12.21 -28.88 8.07
C TYR A 296 -12.64 -27.50 8.57
N VAL A 297 -13.94 -27.31 8.72
CA VAL A 297 -14.52 -26.00 9.06
C VAL A 297 -15.50 -26.19 10.23
N THR A 298 -15.32 -25.45 11.31
CA THR A 298 -16.33 -25.35 12.37
C THR A 298 -17.25 -24.17 12.08
N GLU A 299 -18.57 -24.45 11.91
CA GLU A 299 -19.59 -23.42 11.62
C GLU A 299 -19.63 -22.38 12.73
N ASN A 300 -20.08 -21.16 12.39
CA ASN A 300 -20.29 -20.05 13.33
C ASN A 300 -19.05 -19.73 14.19
N THR A 301 -17.86 -20.04 13.69
CA THR A 301 -16.59 -19.73 14.32
C THR A 301 -15.67 -18.96 13.37
N PHE A 302 -14.50 -18.59 13.88
CA PHE A 302 -13.46 -17.92 13.09
C PHE A 302 -13.00 -18.72 11.86
N ASP A 303 -13.17 -20.05 11.84
CA ASP A 303 -12.82 -20.86 10.68
C ASP A 303 -13.66 -20.52 9.45
N ALA A 304 -14.98 -20.52 9.57
CA ALA A 304 -15.89 -20.26 8.44
C ALA A 304 -15.58 -18.90 7.82
N TYR A 305 -15.34 -17.90 8.66
CA TYR A 305 -14.99 -16.56 8.23
C TYR A 305 -13.61 -16.50 7.55
N MET A 306 -12.60 -17.15 8.12
CA MET A 306 -11.25 -17.18 7.57
C MET A 306 -11.21 -17.87 6.21
N TRP A 307 -11.91 -18.98 6.02
CA TRP A 307 -12.01 -19.66 4.74
C TRP A 307 -12.71 -18.78 3.69
N GLN A 308 -13.75 -18.05 4.07
CA GLN A 308 -14.43 -17.09 3.17
C GLN A 308 -13.49 -15.96 2.72
N ILE A 309 -12.75 -15.36 3.66
CA ILE A 309 -11.74 -14.33 3.33
C ILE A 309 -10.69 -14.91 2.37
N LEU A 310 -10.17 -16.10 2.67
CA LEU A 310 -9.14 -16.74 1.86
C LEU A 310 -9.64 -17.01 0.44
N GLU A 311 -10.88 -17.49 0.29
CA GLU A 311 -11.50 -17.72 -1.01
C GLU A 311 -11.67 -16.42 -1.80
N ASN A 312 -12.11 -15.34 -1.14
CA ASN A 312 -12.23 -14.03 -1.77
C ASN A 312 -10.87 -13.50 -2.23
N LYS A 313 -9.84 -13.63 -1.39
CA LYS A 313 -8.46 -13.26 -1.76
C LYS A 313 -7.97 -14.09 -2.95
N GLN A 314 -8.25 -15.37 -2.99
CA GLN A 314 -7.81 -16.26 -4.08
C GLN A 314 -8.53 -15.97 -5.40
N LYS A 315 -9.85 -15.75 -5.36
CA LYS A 315 -10.64 -15.30 -6.53
C LYS A 315 -10.08 -14.03 -7.11
N PHE A 316 -9.76 -13.10 -6.24
CA PHE A 316 -9.21 -11.81 -6.60
C PHE A 316 -7.81 -11.94 -7.26
N ILE A 317 -6.85 -12.64 -6.63
CA ILE A 317 -5.53 -12.90 -7.21
C ILE A 317 -5.65 -13.56 -8.60
N SER A 318 -6.56 -14.53 -8.72
CA SER A 318 -6.84 -15.21 -9.99
C SER A 318 -7.35 -14.25 -11.07
N GLN A 319 -8.24 -13.33 -10.74
CA GLN A 319 -8.75 -12.31 -11.68
C GLN A 319 -7.64 -11.39 -12.18
N ILE A 320 -6.76 -10.92 -11.28
CA ILE A 320 -5.62 -10.08 -11.66
C ILE A 320 -4.67 -10.84 -12.59
N MET A 321 -4.27 -12.05 -12.19
CA MET A 321 -3.24 -12.83 -12.90
C MET A 321 -3.71 -13.32 -14.27
N THR A 322 -4.98 -13.68 -14.40
CA THR A 322 -5.51 -14.19 -15.67
C THR A 322 -5.97 -13.11 -16.65
N SER A 323 -6.11 -11.85 -16.19
CA SER A 323 -6.64 -10.73 -17.00
C SER A 323 -8.02 -11.02 -17.63
N LYS A 324 -8.76 -11.98 -17.10
CA LYS A 324 -10.08 -12.39 -17.64
C LYS A 324 -11.23 -11.47 -17.23
N SER A 325 -10.97 -10.53 -16.31
CA SER A 325 -11.97 -9.56 -15.86
C SER A 325 -11.35 -8.17 -15.76
N PRO A 326 -11.95 -7.13 -16.37
CA PRO A 326 -11.44 -5.76 -16.33
C PRO A 326 -11.83 -5.07 -15.02
N VAL A 327 -11.39 -5.60 -13.88
CA VAL A 327 -11.58 -4.92 -12.60
C VAL A 327 -10.54 -3.81 -12.51
N ARG A 328 -11.00 -2.55 -12.46
CA ARG A 328 -10.11 -1.37 -12.40
C ARG A 328 -9.51 -1.11 -11.02
N ALA A 329 -10.13 -1.62 -9.97
CA ALA A 329 -9.68 -1.39 -8.59
C ALA A 329 -9.85 -2.63 -7.73
N CYS A 330 -8.95 -2.84 -6.80
CA CYS A 330 -8.92 -3.94 -5.86
C CYS A 330 -8.48 -3.53 -4.46
N GLU A 331 -9.14 -4.10 -3.46
CA GLU A 331 -8.78 -3.92 -2.07
C GLU A 331 -7.65 -4.86 -1.64
N ASP A 332 -6.65 -4.29 -0.96
CA ASP A 332 -5.64 -5.08 -0.28
C ASP A 332 -6.20 -5.52 1.09
N VAL A 333 -6.48 -6.81 1.22
CA VAL A 333 -7.09 -7.40 2.44
C VAL A 333 -5.99 -8.12 3.24
N ASP A 334 -4.95 -7.40 3.62
CA ASP A 334 -3.84 -7.98 4.41
C ASP A 334 -3.95 -7.67 5.92
N ASP A 335 -5.18 -7.58 6.44
CA ASP A 335 -5.38 -7.45 7.88
C ASP A 335 -5.19 -8.80 8.58
N ALA A 336 -4.15 -8.86 9.40
CA ALA A 336 -3.83 -10.04 10.23
C ALA A 336 -4.74 -10.18 11.46
N ALA A 337 -5.75 -9.31 11.60
CA ALA A 337 -6.71 -9.32 12.69
C ALA A 337 -8.12 -9.03 12.19
N LEU A 338 -9.10 -9.73 12.73
CA LEU A 338 -10.50 -9.43 12.48
C LEU A 338 -10.88 -8.08 13.11
N SER A 339 -11.73 -7.32 12.43
CA SER A 339 -12.32 -6.11 13.00
C SER A 339 -13.32 -6.48 14.13
N TYR A 340 -13.58 -5.52 15.01
CA TYR A 340 -14.61 -5.67 16.05
C TYR A 340 -15.97 -6.11 15.46
N ALA A 341 -16.30 -5.55 14.32
CA ALA A 341 -17.51 -5.83 13.57
C ALA A 341 -17.67 -7.29 13.20
N GLU A 342 -16.62 -7.83 12.64
CA GLU A 342 -16.59 -9.21 12.17
C GLU A 342 -16.67 -10.19 13.34
N ILE A 343 -16.02 -9.88 14.45
CA ILE A 343 -16.09 -10.68 15.67
C ILE A 343 -17.51 -10.65 16.26
N LYS A 344 -18.12 -9.46 16.34
CA LYS A 344 -19.49 -9.32 16.86
C LYS A 344 -20.51 -10.03 15.98
N ALA A 345 -20.39 -9.95 14.64
CA ALA A 345 -21.26 -10.65 13.72
C ALA A 345 -21.16 -12.18 13.84
N LEU A 346 -19.95 -12.70 14.06
CA LEU A 346 -19.72 -14.12 14.31
C LEU A 346 -20.38 -14.59 15.62
N ALA A 347 -20.24 -13.79 16.69
CA ALA A 347 -20.78 -14.15 18.01
C ALA A 347 -22.31 -14.13 18.07
N THR A 348 -22.95 -13.21 17.35
CA THR A 348 -24.42 -13.06 17.38
C THR A 348 -25.14 -13.95 16.37
N GLY A 349 -24.43 -14.50 15.37
CA GLY A 349 -25.03 -15.29 14.29
C GLY A 349 -26.00 -14.50 13.40
N ASN A 350 -26.11 -13.17 13.59
CA ASN A 350 -27.03 -12.31 12.85
C ASN A 350 -26.34 -11.70 11.59
N PRO A 351 -26.74 -12.13 10.38
CA PRO A 351 -26.13 -11.65 9.13
C PRO A 351 -26.34 -10.14 8.88
N TYR A 352 -27.41 -9.55 9.44
CA TYR A 352 -27.72 -8.13 9.28
C TYR A 352 -26.71 -7.22 9.99
N ILE A 353 -26.08 -7.69 11.06
CA ILE A 353 -25.04 -6.94 11.77
C ILE A 353 -23.82 -6.78 10.85
N LYS A 354 -23.41 -7.85 10.16
CA LYS A 354 -22.32 -7.80 9.20
C LYS A 354 -22.66 -6.88 8.03
N GLU A 355 -23.85 -7.05 7.43
CA GLU A 355 -24.33 -6.19 6.33
C GLU A 355 -24.33 -4.71 6.73
N LYS A 356 -24.86 -4.38 7.92
CA LYS A 356 -24.85 -3.01 8.45
C LYS A 356 -23.44 -2.43 8.51
N MET A 357 -22.50 -3.19 9.04
CA MET A 357 -21.14 -2.72 9.27
C MET A 357 -20.35 -2.57 7.98
N ASP A 358 -20.54 -3.48 7.03
CA ASP A 358 -19.97 -3.36 5.69
C ASP A 358 -20.53 -2.12 4.97
N LEU A 359 -21.83 -1.84 5.14
CA LEU A 359 -22.48 -0.64 4.61
C LEU A 359 -22.00 0.65 5.32
N ASP A 360 -21.81 0.64 6.64
CA ASP A 360 -21.24 1.78 7.38
C ASP A 360 -19.88 2.18 6.84
N ILE A 361 -19.03 1.20 6.58
CA ILE A 361 -17.69 1.42 5.98
C ILE A 361 -17.83 1.98 4.56
N GLN A 362 -18.69 1.37 3.74
CA GLN A 362 -18.88 1.78 2.35
C GLN A 362 -19.48 3.19 2.24
N VAL A 363 -20.50 3.52 3.05
CA VAL A 363 -21.12 4.84 3.12
C VAL A 363 -20.11 5.89 3.60
N SER A 364 -19.32 5.58 4.64
CA SER A 364 -18.27 6.48 5.13
C SER A 364 -17.22 6.77 4.06
N LYS A 365 -16.85 5.75 3.30
CA LYS A 365 -15.93 5.87 2.18
C LYS A 365 -16.49 6.71 1.04
N LEU A 366 -17.72 6.47 0.63
CA LEU A 366 -18.38 7.25 -0.42
C LEU A 366 -18.54 8.72 0.00
N LYS A 367 -18.86 9.00 1.28
CA LYS A 367 -18.89 10.35 1.84
C LYS A 367 -17.52 11.02 1.77
N LEU A 368 -16.44 10.30 2.08
CA LEU A 368 -15.08 10.81 1.97
C LEU A 368 -14.71 11.09 0.50
N MET A 369 -15.07 10.20 -0.41
CA MET A 369 -14.86 10.41 -1.86
C MET A 369 -15.62 11.63 -2.36
N LYS A 370 -16.86 11.83 -1.94
CA LYS A 370 -17.67 13.02 -2.25
C LYS A 370 -17.02 14.29 -1.70
N ALA A 371 -16.53 14.26 -0.46
CA ALA A 371 -15.82 15.39 0.14
C ALA A 371 -14.53 15.72 -0.63
N ASN A 372 -13.75 14.71 -1.05
CA ASN A 372 -12.56 14.90 -1.88
C ASN A 372 -12.91 15.47 -3.26
N HIS A 373 -13.93 14.94 -3.93
CA HIS A 373 -14.43 15.47 -5.20
C HIS A 373 -14.85 16.94 -5.06
N THR A 374 -15.59 17.26 -4.01
CA THR A 374 -16.00 18.65 -3.72
C THR A 374 -14.79 19.57 -3.50
N SER A 375 -13.78 19.09 -2.75
CA SER A 375 -12.54 19.82 -2.51
C SER A 375 -11.73 20.05 -3.80
N GLN A 376 -11.64 19.04 -4.67
CA GLN A 376 -11.01 19.16 -5.99
C GLN A 376 -11.77 20.14 -6.89
N LYS A 377 -13.10 20.10 -6.87
CA LYS A 377 -13.95 21.03 -7.59
C LYS A 377 -13.67 22.47 -7.18
N TYR A 378 -13.65 22.80 -5.89
CA TYR A 378 -13.32 24.14 -5.39
C TYR A 378 -11.92 24.59 -5.82
N ARG A 379 -10.95 23.69 -5.80
CA ARG A 379 -9.58 23.97 -6.25
C ARG A 379 -9.53 24.29 -7.75
N LEU A 380 -10.23 23.52 -8.57
CA LEU A 380 -10.35 23.78 -10.00
C LEU A 380 -11.10 25.09 -10.28
N GLU A 381 -12.14 25.42 -9.52
CA GLU A 381 -12.85 26.68 -9.61
C GLU A 381 -11.92 27.88 -9.32
N GLU A 382 -11.04 27.76 -8.32
CA GLU A 382 -10.02 28.78 -8.03
C GLU A 382 -8.99 28.90 -9.16
N ASP A 383 -8.53 27.77 -9.71
CA ASP A 383 -7.61 27.75 -10.85
C ASP A 383 -8.25 28.39 -12.10
N ILE A 384 -9.50 28.11 -12.38
CA ILE A 384 -10.27 28.71 -13.49
C ILE A 384 -10.43 30.22 -13.29
N ALA A 385 -10.73 30.65 -12.05
CA ALA A 385 -11.00 32.05 -11.76
C ALA A 385 -9.73 32.91 -11.71
N LYS A 386 -8.60 32.38 -11.22
CA LYS A 386 -7.38 33.15 -10.95
C LYS A 386 -6.16 32.66 -11.74
N ASN A 387 -5.79 31.38 -11.60
CA ASN A 387 -4.49 30.89 -12.04
C ASN A 387 -4.37 30.77 -13.56
N TYR A 388 -5.36 30.20 -14.24
CA TYR A 388 -5.35 30.10 -15.69
C TYR A 388 -5.42 31.46 -16.38
N PRO A 389 -6.32 32.41 -16.01
CA PRO A 389 -6.34 33.72 -16.62
C PRO A 389 -5.01 34.48 -16.45
N MET A 390 -4.40 34.42 -15.27
CA MET A 390 -3.11 35.06 -15.01
C MET A 390 -1.99 34.46 -15.89
N GLN A 391 -1.93 33.15 -16.00
CA GLN A 391 -0.91 32.47 -16.81
C GLN A 391 -1.12 32.71 -18.31
N ILE A 392 -2.38 32.74 -18.78
CA ILE A 392 -2.73 33.01 -20.17
C ILE A 392 -2.36 34.46 -20.51
N THR A 393 -2.65 35.42 -19.63
CA THR A 393 -2.30 36.85 -19.85
C THR A 393 -0.77 37.01 -19.92
N ALA A 394 -0.05 36.46 -18.98
CA ALA A 394 1.43 36.48 -18.97
C ALA A 394 2.04 35.79 -20.21
N ALA A 395 1.44 34.69 -20.68
CA ALA A 395 1.88 33.99 -21.89
C ALA A 395 1.61 34.85 -23.15
N LYS A 396 0.47 35.53 -23.22
CA LYS A 396 0.13 36.47 -24.33
C LYS A 396 1.11 37.64 -24.38
N GLU A 397 1.32 38.32 -23.26
CA GLU A 397 2.26 39.45 -23.18
C GLU A 397 3.68 39.02 -23.59
N ARG A 398 4.12 37.85 -23.10
CA ARG A 398 5.42 37.27 -23.47
C ARG A 398 5.48 36.94 -24.96
N LEU A 399 4.41 36.41 -25.55
CA LEU A 399 4.34 36.08 -26.97
C LEU A 399 4.41 37.34 -27.84
N GLU A 400 3.70 38.40 -27.47
CA GLU A 400 3.76 39.69 -28.16
C GLU A 400 5.16 40.29 -28.09
N GLY A 401 5.78 40.28 -26.91
CA GLY A 401 7.17 40.72 -26.75
C GLY A 401 8.15 39.94 -27.62
N LEU A 402 8.04 38.60 -27.63
CA LEU A 402 8.88 37.72 -28.44
C LEU A 402 8.67 37.95 -29.96
N LYS A 403 7.41 38.17 -30.41
CA LYS A 403 7.11 38.49 -31.80
C LYS A 403 7.71 39.85 -32.22
N SER A 404 7.59 40.86 -31.37
CA SER A 404 8.23 42.16 -31.60
C SER A 404 9.76 42.06 -31.68
N ASP A 405 10.36 41.31 -30.78
CA ASP A 405 11.82 41.11 -30.78
C ASP A 405 12.28 40.30 -32.01
N SER A 406 11.53 39.28 -32.43
CA SER A 406 11.80 38.49 -33.63
C SER A 406 11.73 39.33 -34.92
N GLN A 407 10.68 40.16 -35.05
CA GLN A 407 10.54 41.04 -36.20
C GLN A 407 11.67 42.07 -36.31
N ALA A 408 12.18 42.56 -35.20
CA ALA A 408 13.26 43.52 -35.17
C ALA A 408 14.64 42.92 -35.47
N VAL A 409 14.89 41.69 -34.97
CA VAL A 409 16.22 41.05 -35.11
C VAL A 409 16.39 40.36 -36.44
N LYS A 410 15.33 39.80 -37.02
CA LYS A 410 15.39 39.01 -38.27
C LYS A 410 16.10 39.72 -39.43
N PRO A 411 15.73 40.97 -39.82
CA PRO A 411 16.38 41.65 -40.91
C PRO A 411 17.87 41.99 -40.61
N LEU A 412 18.22 42.17 -39.34
CA LEU A 412 19.59 42.45 -38.91
C LEU A 412 20.47 41.19 -38.96
N LEU A 413 19.93 40.02 -38.58
CA LEU A 413 20.60 38.73 -38.70
C LEU A 413 20.82 38.32 -40.16
N GLU A 414 19.86 38.62 -41.05
CA GLU A 414 19.95 38.34 -42.49
C GLU A 414 21.04 39.20 -43.13
N LYS A 415 21.03 40.50 -42.86
CA LYS A 415 22.11 41.43 -43.34
C LYS A 415 23.49 41.02 -42.85
N GLY A 416 23.61 40.66 -41.58
CA GLY A 416 24.90 40.18 -40.99
C GLY A 416 25.42 38.88 -41.59
N LYS A 417 24.54 38.05 -42.20
CA LYS A 417 24.94 36.84 -42.93
C LYS A 417 25.32 37.12 -44.38
N GLU A 418 24.58 37.98 -45.07
CA GLU A 418 24.77 38.26 -46.49
C GLU A 418 26.00 39.17 -46.79
N LYS A 419 26.30 40.15 -45.88
CA LYS A 419 27.33 41.14 -46.09
C LYS A 419 28.57 40.97 -45.18
N ASP A 420 28.58 39.98 -44.26
CA ASP A 420 29.53 39.83 -43.16
C ASP A 420 29.77 41.11 -42.33
N GLU A 421 28.76 42.00 -42.33
CA GLU A 421 28.77 43.22 -41.53
C GLU A 421 28.49 42.89 -40.08
N PHE A 422 29.48 43.02 -39.21
CA PHE A 422 29.36 42.85 -37.78
C PHE A 422 29.59 44.20 -37.09
N SER A 423 28.69 44.59 -36.22
CA SER A 423 28.87 45.75 -35.34
C SER A 423 28.27 45.46 -33.97
N MET A 424 29.01 45.71 -32.92
CA MET A 424 28.61 45.58 -31.51
C MET A 424 29.17 46.72 -30.69
N THR A 425 28.34 47.35 -29.88
CA THR A 425 28.77 48.43 -28.99
C THR A 425 29.04 47.85 -27.58
N ILE A 426 30.25 48.09 -27.05
CA ILE A 426 30.64 47.67 -25.69
C ILE A 426 31.33 48.83 -24.99
N GLY A 427 30.87 49.22 -23.81
CA GLY A 427 31.43 50.36 -23.06
C GLY A 427 31.41 51.67 -23.81
N GLY A 428 30.44 51.86 -24.72
CA GLY A 428 30.29 53.06 -25.57
C GLY A 428 31.20 53.09 -26.81
N LYS A 429 32.04 52.06 -27.04
CA LYS A 429 32.86 51.91 -28.23
C LYS A 429 32.27 50.89 -29.18
N GLU A 430 32.22 51.20 -30.46
CA GLU A 430 31.79 50.33 -31.54
C GLU A 430 32.95 49.42 -32.01
N TYR A 431 32.67 48.11 -32.14
CA TYR A 431 33.56 47.07 -32.61
C TYR A 431 33.00 46.40 -33.85
N THR A 432 33.81 46.33 -34.89
CA THR A 432 33.49 45.72 -36.20
C THR A 432 34.17 44.35 -36.35
N ASP A 433 35.18 44.06 -35.55
CA ASP A 433 35.82 42.73 -35.49
C ASP A 433 35.21 41.89 -34.38
N ARG A 434 34.82 40.67 -34.72
CA ARG A 434 34.17 39.73 -33.79
C ARG A 434 35.06 39.31 -32.62
N LYS A 435 36.34 39.11 -32.86
CA LYS A 435 37.29 38.66 -31.81
C LYS A 435 37.57 39.80 -30.83
N GLU A 436 37.76 41.04 -31.36
CA GLU A 436 37.94 42.19 -30.50
C GLU A 436 36.69 42.49 -29.65
N ALA A 437 35.49 42.44 -30.25
CA ALA A 437 34.24 42.60 -29.54
C ALA A 437 34.05 41.55 -28.42
N GLY A 438 34.32 40.26 -28.70
CA GLY A 438 34.23 39.20 -27.71
C GLY A 438 35.22 39.38 -26.55
N THR A 439 36.46 39.85 -26.86
CA THR A 439 37.47 40.16 -25.84
C THR A 439 37.04 41.36 -24.97
N ALA A 440 36.53 42.41 -25.59
CA ALA A 440 35.97 43.57 -24.88
C ALA A 440 34.81 43.20 -23.98
N LEU A 441 33.91 42.28 -24.42
CA LEU A 441 32.82 41.78 -23.63
C LEU A 441 33.28 41.03 -22.38
N ILE A 442 34.28 40.16 -22.51
CA ILE A 442 34.89 39.44 -21.38
C ILE A 442 35.53 40.43 -20.39
N ALA A 443 36.25 41.45 -20.91
CA ALA A 443 36.88 42.48 -20.08
C ALA A 443 35.81 43.30 -19.32
N ALA A 444 34.72 43.69 -19.99
CA ALA A 444 33.62 44.40 -19.36
C ALA A 444 32.95 43.54 -18.25
N CYS A 445 32.74 42.24 -18.50
CA CYS A 445 32.23 41.32 -17.49
C CYS A 445 33.20 41.16 -16.30
N ALA A 446 34.49 41.03 -16.55
CA ALA A 446 35.52 40.89 -15.51
C ALA A 446 35.60 42.12 -14.59
N GLY A 447 35.40 43.32 -15.13
CA GLY A 447 35.32 44.58 -14.36
C GLY A 447 34.16 44.61 -13.35
N LEU A 448 33.04 43.89 -13.60
CA LEU A 448 31.88 43.86 -12.73
C LEU A 448 32.05 42.95 -11.51
N LYS A 449 33.03 42.05 -11.50
CA LYS A 449 33.28 41.13 -10.38
C LYS A 449 33.55 41.82 -9.05
N ALA A 450 34.11 43.04 -9.10
CA ALA A 450 34.45 43.84 -7.92
C ALA A 450 33.28 44.57 -7.29
N VAL A 451 32.11 44.69 -7.97
CA VAL A 451 31.03 45.62 -7.59
C VAL A 451 29.74 44.96 -7.18
N LYS A 452 29.55 43.66 -7.30
CA LYS A 452 28.28 42.92 -6.99
C LYS A 452 27.00 43.49 -7.63
N THR A 453 27.06 44.29 -8.69
CA THR A 453 25.93 44.93 -9.34
C THR A 453 25.85 44.54 -10.82
N SER A 454 24.61 44.35 -11.31
CA SER A 454 24.36 44.24 -12.75
C SER A 454 24.66 45.60 -13.41
N GLY A 455 25.60 45.61 -14.40
CA GLY A 455 25.94 46.81 -15.14
C GLY A 455 25.59 46.71 -16.62
N GLN A 456 25.19 47.84 -17.22
CA GLN A 456 25.03 47.91 -18.67
C GLN A 456 26.41 47.82 -19.33
N VAL A 457 26.56 46.86 -20.25
CA VAL A 457 27.89 46.60 -20.91
C VAL A 457 27.90 47.01 -22.37
N GLY A 458 26.74 47.19 -23.00
CA GLY A 458 26.66 47.62 -24.40
C GLY A 458 25.32 47.39 -25.08
N GLU A 459 25.36 47.31 -26.41
CA GLU A 459 24.20 47.07 -27.27
C GLU A 459 24.60 46.19 -28.47
N PHE A 460 23.70 45.26 -28.85
CA PHE A 460 23.86 44.42 -30.02
C PHE A 460 22.55 44.17 -30.73
N TYR A 461 22.47 44.49 -32.00
CA TYR A 461 21.25 44.40 -32.85
C TYR A 461 20.00 45.02 -32.22
N GLY A 462 20.16 46.19 -31.57
CA GLY A 462 19.06 46.88 -30.91
C GLY A 462 18.63 46.27 -29.58
N PHE A 463 19.39 45.34 -29.04
CA PHE A 463 19.21 44.80 -27.68
C PHE A 463 20.23 45.40 -26.73
N GLN A 464 19.75 45.99 -25.63
CA GLN A 464 20.63 46.42 -24.54
C GLN A 464 21.25 45.22 -23.86
N MET A 465 22.54 45.25 -23.60
CA MET A 465 23.30 44.22 -22.91
C MET A 465 23.62 44.67 -21.49
N SER A 466 23.23 43.88 -20.52
CA SER A 466 23.66 44.03 -19.13
C SER A 466 24.35 42.75 -18.67
N ALA A 467 25.39 42.87 -17.86
CA ALA A 467 26.11 41.71 -17.30
C ALA A 467 25.95 41.68 -15.78
N GLU A 468 25.85 40.48 -15.25
CA GLU A 468 25.83 40.17 -13.81
C GLU A 468 26.78 39.00 -13.51
N PHE A 469 27.39 38.99 -12.34
CA PHE A 469 28.18 37.85 -11.88
C PHE A 469 27.34 36.97 -10.95
N ASP A 470 27.05 35.77 -11.39
CA ASP A 470 26.41 34.75 -10.57
C ASP A 470 27.44 34.16 -9.59
N SER A 471 27.39 34.60 -8.34
CA SER A 471 28.30 34.17 -7.28
C SER A 471 28.09 32.72 -6.86
N PHE A 472 26.91 32.15 -7.10
CA PHE A 472 26.63 30.77 -6.78
C PHE A 472 27.27 29.79 -7.77
N ASN A 473 27.10 30.08 -9.06
CA ASN A 473 27.66 29.24 -10.14
C ASN A 473 29.05 29.70 -10.58
N GLN A 474 29.59 30.80 -10.03
CA GLN A 474 30.91 31.39 -10.40
C GLN A 474 31.01 31.74 -11.88
N LYS A 475 29.91 32.22 -12.48
CA LYS A 475 29.80 32.49 -13.92
C LYS A 475 29.29 33.89 -14.20
N TYR A 476 29.70 34.45 -15.32
CA TYR A 476 29.13 35.70 -15.83
C TYR A 476 27.89 35.39 -16.67
N MET A 477 26.82 36.14 -16.43
CA MET A 477 25.58 36.09 -17.19
C MET A 477 25.37 37.42 -17.91
N VAL A 478 25.24 37.38 -19.23
CA VAL A 478 24.84 38.56 -20.04
C VAL A 478 23.36 38.43 -20.36
N THR A 479 22.62 39.48 -20.08
CA THR A 479 21.18 39.58 -20.38
C THR A 479 20.99 40.56 -21.53
N LEU A 480 20.48 40.06 -22.66
CA LEU A 480 20.00 40.89 -23.75
C LEU A 480 18.58 41.30 -23.46
N LYS A 481 18.28 42.56 -23.44
CA LYS A 481 16.94 43.10 -23.11
C LYS A 481 16.43 44.02 -24.21
N ARG A 482 15.20 43.73 -24.69
CA ARG A 482 14.40 44.63 -25.49
C ARG A 482 12.97 44.57 -24.97
N GLN A 483 12.01 43.96 -25.65
CA GLN A 483 10.70 43.66 -25.06
C GLN A 483 10.79 42.45 -24.11
N CYS A 484 11.54 41.44 -24.50
CA CYS A 484 11.87 40.30 -23.66
C CYS A 484 13.34 40.31 -23.21
N SER A 485 13.66 39.45 -22.23
CA SER A 485 15.01 39.29 -21.71
C SER A 485 15.56 37.91 -22.04
N TYR A 486 16.81 37.86 -22.50
CA TYR A 486 17.52 36.63 -22.91
C TYR A 486 18.82 36.51 -22.13
N LYS A 487 18.88 35.59 -21.17
CA LYS A 487 20.08 35.35 -20.36
C LYS A 487 21.02 34.35 -21.05
N ILE A 488 22.31 34.71 -21.11
CA ILE A 488 23.33 33.97 -21.81
C ILE A 488 24.56 33.83 -20.89
N GLU A 489 25.09 32.63 -20.74
CA GLU A 489 26.31 32.37 -20.00
C GLU A 489 27.52 32.79 -20.81
N VAL A 490 28.41 33.57 -20.21
CA VAL A 490 29.68 34.03 -20.81
C VAL A 490 30.84 33.21 -20.27
N GLY A 491 31.56 32.57 -21.16
CA GLY A 491 32.76 31.79 -20.86
C GLY A 491 34.04 32.52 -21.20
N LYS A 492 35.18 31.80 -21.19
CA LYS A 492 36.54 32.35 -21.47
C LYS A 492 36.81 32.53 -22.95
N ASP A 493 36.07 31.89 -23.83
CA ASP A 493 36.24 31.98 -25.28
C ASP A 493 35.47 33.17 -25.88
N ALA A 494 36.18 34.13 -26.45
CA ALA A 494 35.65 35.36 -27.00
C ALA A 494 34.67 35.10 -28.18
N LEU A 495 35.05 34.26 -29.13
CA LEU A 495 34.21 33.93 -30.29
C LEU A 495 33.02 33.05 -29.92
N GLY A 496 33.23 32.09 -29.00
CA GLY A 496 32.17 31.24 -28.49
C GLY A 496 31.08 32.03 -27.76
N ASN A 497 31.43 33.11 -27.05
CA ASN A 497 30.45 34.00 -26.41
C ASN A 497 29.55 34.72 -27.43
N LEU A 498 30.17 35.27 -28.49
CA LEU A 498 29.41 35.93 -29.57
C LEU A 498 28.51 34.92 -30.30
N GLN A 499 29.00 33.69 -30.51
CA GLN A 499 28.17 32.66 -31.11
C GLN A 499 26.96 32.30 -30.22
N ARG A 500 27.16 32.23 -28.89
CA ARG A 500 26.02 32.02 -27.96
C ARG A 500 25.00 33.16 -28.00
N ILE A 501 25.49 34.41 -28.08
CA ILE A 501 24.63 35.60 -28.23
C ILE A 501 23.87 35.54 -29.57
N SER A 502 24.55 35.23 -30.67
CA SER A 502 23.91 35.10 -31.98
C SER A 502 22.89 33.94 -32.00
N ASN A 503 23.22 32.82 -31.40
CA ASN A 503 22.30 31.68 -31.27
C ASN A 503 21.08 32.01 -30.42
N ALA A 504 21.23 32.79 -29.36
CA ALA A 504 20.12 33.23 -28.54
C ALA A 504 19.15 34.14 -29.29
N LEU A 505 19.67 35.02 -30.14
CA LEU A 505 18.87 35.91 -30.99
C LEU A 505 18.20 35.16 -32.16
N SER A 506 18.95 34.26 -32.85
CA SER A 506 18.39 33.41 -33.91
C SER A 506 17.37 32.39 -33.38
N GLY A 507 17.47 32.01 -32.11
CA GLY A 507 16.53 31.13 -31.42
C GLY A 507 15.21 31.78 -31.00
N ILE A 508 15.01 33.11 -31.23
CA ILE A 508 13.78 33.79 -30.80
C ILE A 508 12.56 33.25 -31.54
N GLU A 509 12.64 32.93 -32.84
CA GLU A 509 11.53 32.34 -33.59
C GLU A 509 11.06 31.00 -33.00
N LYS A 510 12.01 30.17 -32.57
CA LYS A 510 11.68 28.92 -31.86
C LYS A 510 10.96 29.17 -30.54
N LYS A 511 11.38 30.20 -29.77
CA LYS A 511 10.72 30.58 -28.52
C LYS A 511 9.32 31.16 -28.77
N VAL A 512 9.08 31.85 -29.89
CA VAL A 512 7.73 32.30 -30.32
C VAL A 512 6.83 31.07 -30.51
N ALA A 513 7.31 30.04 -31.28
CA ALA A 513 6.54 28.84 -31.51
C ALA A 513 6.27 28.06 -30.21
N GLU A 514 7.26 27.89 -29.34
CA GLU A 514 7.12 27.23 -28.03
C GLU A 514 6.12 27.98 -27.12
N THR A 515 6.18 29.31 -27.12
CA THR A 515 5.25 30.13 -26.30
C THR A 515 3.84 30.11 -26.85
N GLN A 516 3.67 30.08 -28.18
CA GLN A 516 2.40 29.91 -28.84
C GLN A 516 1.77 28.55 -28.48
N GLN A 517 2.53 27.48 -28.59
CA GLN A 517 2.08 26.12 -28.21
C GLN A 517 1.71 26.05 -26.72
N LYS A 518 2.50 26.70 -25.85
CA LYS A 518 2.17 26.78 -24.42
C LYS A 518 0.86 27.52 -24.18
N LEU A 519 0.61 28.60 -24.88
CA LEU A 519 -0.64 29.35 -24.79
C LEU A 519 -1.85 28.50 -25.20
N GLU A 520 -1.74 27.79 -26.32
CA GLU A 520 -2.77 26.86 -26.78
C GLU A 520 -3.04 25.73 -25.79
N THR A 521 -1.96 25.20 -25.17
CA THR A 521 -2.07 24.19 -24.13
C THR A 521 -2.81 24.71 -22.90
N LEU A 522 -2.47 25.91 -22.42
CA LEU A 522 -3.14 26.54 -21.29
C LEU A 522 -4.63 26.82 -21.57
N GLN A 523 -4.96 27.22 -22.80
CA GLN A 523 -6.35 27.41 -23.20
C GLN A 523 -7.15 26.12 -23.22
N LYS A 524 -6.55 25.02 -23.75
CA LYS A 524 -7.17 23.69 -23.72
C LYS A 524 -7.34 23.18 -22.29
N GLN A 525 -6.33 23.37 -21.43
CA GLN A 525 -6.43 23.01 -20.02
C GLN A 525 -7.55 23.77 -19.30
N LEU A 526 -7.72 25.06 -19.58
CA LEU A 526 -8.82 25.85 -19.03
C LEU A 526 -10.19 25.30 -19.47
N GLU A 527 -10.35 24.94 -20.75
CA GLU A 527 -11.61 24.35 -21.25
C GLU A 527 -11.88 23.00 -20.59
N THR A 528 -10.88 22.12 -20.55
CA THR A 528 -11.01 20.81 -19.86
C THR A 528 -11.33 20.99 -18.38
N ALA A 529 -10.70 21.94 -17.70
CA ALA A 529 -10.99 22.22 -16.29
C ALA A 529 -12.44 22.70 -16.08
N LYS A 530 -13.00 23.51 -16.98
CA LYS A 530 -14.40 23.92 -16.94
C LYS A 530 -15.36 22.76 -17.15
N GLU A 531 -15.06 21.85 -18.07
CA GLU A 531 -15.84 20.65 -18.30
C GLU A 531 -15.81 19.73 -17.07
N GLU A 532 -14.65 19.59 -16.44
CA GLU A 532 -14.47 18.73 -15.27
C GLU A 532 -15.23 19.25 -14.04
N VAL A 533 -15.22 20.58 -13.81
CA VAL A 533 -16.00 21.22 -12.74
C VAL A 533 -17.50 21.02 -12.92
N ALA A 534 -17.97 20.94 -14.17
CA ALA A 534 -19.40 20.73 -14.47
C ALA A 534 -19.87 19.28 -14.20
N LYS A 535 -18.96 18.32 -14.06
CA LYS A 535 -19.34 16.92 -13.81
C LYS A 535 -19.86 16.72 -12.39
N PRO A 536 -21.00 16.04 -12.23
CA PRO A 536 -21.49 15.64 -10.92
C PRO A 536 -20.60 14.53 -10.34
N PHE A 537 -20.75 14.26 -9.06
CA PHE A 537 -20.07 13.13 -8.43
C PHE A 537 -20.64 11.80 -8.96
N ASP A 538 -19.83 10.99 -9.63
CA ASP A 538 -20.25 9.77 -10.35
C ASP A 538 -20.95 8.72 -9.47
N LYS A 539 -20.73 8.76 -8.14
CA LYS A 539 -21.25 7.78 -7.18
C LYS A 539 -22.33 8.35 -6.24
N GLU A 540 -23.02 9.40 -6.67
CA GLU A 540 -24.07 10.02 -5.86
C GLU A 540 -25.24 9.07 -5.64
N GLU A 541 -25.66 8.34 -6.68
CA GLU A 541 -26.73 7.35 -6.60
C GLU A 541 -26.35 6.16 -5.71
N GLU A 542 -25.12 5.64 -5.86
CA GLU A 542 -24.58 4.57 -5.01
C GLU A 542 -24.54 4.98 -3.53
N LEU A 543 -24.16 6.23 -3.26
CA LEU A 543 -24.13 6.78 -1.90
C LEU A 543 -25.56 6.89 -1.33
N ALA A 544 -26.52 7.31 -2.12
CA ALA A 544 -27.92 7.44 -1.70
C ALA A 544 -28.51 6.06 -1.38
N GLU A 545 -28.41 5.09 -2.29
CA GLU A 545 -28.91 3.72 -2.14
C GLU A 545 -28.34 3.02 -0.90
N LYS A 546 -27.02 3.07 -0.73
CA LYS A 546 -26.35 2.45 0.43
C LYS A 546 -26.70 3.15 1.75
N SER A 547 -26.88 4.46 1.73
CA SER A 547 -27.28 5.21 2.92
C SER A 547 -28.72 4.89 3.34
N GLU A 548 -29.64 4.68 2.39
CA GLU A 548 -31.01 4.25 2.62
C GLU A 548 -31.03 2.83 3.20
N ARG A 549 -30.31 1.90 2.58
CA ARG A 549 -30.21 0.52 3.08
C ARG A 549 -29.61 0.45 4.49
N LEU A 550 -28.61 1.28 4.78
CA LEU A 550 -28.04 1.40 6.12
C LEU A 550 -29.08 1.91 7.14
N ALA A 551 -29.90 2.85 6.75
CA ALA A 551 -30.99 3.35 7.61
C ALA A 551 -32.05 2.26 7.89
N GLU A 552 -32.41 1.45 6.89
CA GLU A 552 -33.32 0.30 7.07
C GLU A 552 -32.75 -0.72 8.06
N LEU A 553 -31.48 -1.10 7.91
CA LEU A 553 -30.81 -2.04 8.80
C LEU A 553 -30.70 -1.51 10.23
N ASN A 554 -30.47 -0.21 10.41
CA ASN A 554 -30.51 0.40 11.73
C ASN A 554 -31.87 0.29 12.41
N VAL A 555 -32.95 0.41 11.64
CA VAL A 555 -34.33 0.23 12.18
C VAL A 555 -34.58 -1.24 12.53
N LEU A 556 -34.22 -2.18 11.66
CA LEU A 556 -34.38 -3.61 11.88
C LEU A 556 -33.61 -4.11 13.11
N LEU A 557 -32.37 -3.73 13.27
CA LEU A 557 -31.52 -4.12 14.39
C LEU A 557 -31.96 -3.48 15.71
N ASN A 558 -32.47 -2.24 15.69
CA ASN A 558 -33.04 -1.61 16.88
C ASN A 558 -34.40 -2.25 17.32
N MET A 559 -35.11 -2.86 16.39
CA MET A 559 -36.34 -3.63 16.74
C MET A 559 -35.98 -4.98 17.36
N ASP A 560 -34.95 -5.67 16.89
CA ASP A 560 -34.46 -6.93 17.45
C ASP A 560 -33.88 -6.76 18.87
N GLU A 561 -33.17 -5.66 19.15
CA GLU A 561 -32.66 -5.34 20.49
C GLU A 561 -33.80 -5.06 21.49
N LYS A 562 -34.92 -4.48 21.06
CA LYS A 562 -36.10 -4.30 21.90
C LYS A 562 -36.85 -5.61 22.16
N GLY A 563 -36.89 -6.50 21.17
CA GLY A 563 -37.53 -7.83 21.31
C GLY A 563 -36.79 -8.78 22.26
N SER A 564 -35.46 -8.69 22.35
CA SER A 564 -34.66 -9.50 23.27
C SER A 564 -34.62 -8.95 24.71
N SER A 565 -34.85 -7.65 24.91
CA SER A 565 -34.91 -7.04 26.25
C SER A 565 -36.29 -7.21 26.93
N GLU A 566 -37.34 -7.47 26.17
CA GLU A 566 -38.69 -7.77 26.73
C GLU A 566 -38.85 -9.21 27.20
N ALA A 567 -37.93 -10.13 26.84
CA ALA A 567 -37.98 -11.53 27.28
C ALA A 567 -37.23 -11.80 28.62
N LEU A 568 -36.53 -10.82 29.17
CA LEU A 568 -35.75 -10.95 30.42
C LEU A 568 -35.98 -9.76 31.36
N GLY A 569 -37.22 -9.59 31.87
CA GLY A 569 -37.39 -8.59 32.92
C GLY A 569 -38.83 -8.15 33.14
N ALA A 570 -39.65 -9.03 33.65
CA ALA A 570 -40.85 -8.65 34.38
C ALA A 570 -40.53 -8.77 35.88
N GLU A 571 -40.00 -7.72 36.46
CA GLU A 571 -40.17 -7.40 37.88
C GLU A 571 -40.22 -5.89 38.08
N GLU A 572 -41.38 -5.47 38.61
CA GLU A 572 -41.75 -4.10 38.92
C GLU A 572 -40.76 -3.38 39.86
N VAL A 573 -40.46 -2.12 39.61
CA VAL A 573 -40.44 -1.09 40.67
C VAL A 573 -40.94 0.24 40.09
N THR A 574 -41.91 0.77 40.81
CA THR A 574 -42.72 1.96 40.59
C THR A 574 -41.94 3.28 40.71
N GLU A 575 -42.42 4.23 39.89
CA GLU A 575 -42.53 5.70 40.10
C GLU A 575 -41.40 6.55 40.72
N ALA A 576 -40.91 7.49 39.94
CA ALA A 576 -40.99 8.91 40.28
C ALA A 576 -40.77 9.82 39.06
N ALA A 577 -41.74 10.69 38.92
CA ALA A 577 -41.83 11.72 37.87
C ALA A 577 -40.73 12.80 37.99
N ASP A 578 -40.29 13.40 36.93
CA ASP A 578 -40.63 14.75 36.50
C ASP A 578 -39.56 15.40 35.57
N GLN A 579 -40.04 16.00 34.54
CA GLN A 579 -39.66 17.15 33.75
C GLN A 579 -38.57 17.08 32.64
N PRO A 580 -38.83 17.79 31.53
CA PRO A 580 -38.10 17.70 30.28
C PRO A 580 -37.04 18.77 30.14
N ARG A 581 -35.91 18.46 29.50
CA ARG A 581 -34.94 19.46 29.04
C ARG A 581 -34.71 19.43 27.55
N SER A 582 -35.37 20.35 26.92
CA SER A 582 -35.01 21.33 25.86
C SER A 582 -33.92 20.94 24.84
N LYS A 583 -34.38 21.05 23.60
CA LYS A 583 -33.65 21.22 22.35
C LYS A 583 -32.55 22.30 22.47
N VAL A 584 -31.35 22.02 21.98
CA VAL A 584 -30.34 23.04 21.71
C VAL A 584 -30.14 23.14 20.20
N ASN A 585 -30.57 24.27 19.65
CA ASN A 585 -30.28 24.74 18.29
C ASN A 585 -28.83 25.21 18.19
N TYR A 586 -28.15 24.82 17.11
CA TYR A 586 -26.91 25.46 16.68
C TYR A 586 -27.25 26.65 15.78
N ALA A 587 -27.00 27.84 16.26
CA ALA A 587 -26.79 29.05 15.43
C ALA A 587 -25.97 30.08 16.22
N GLY A 588 -24.82 30.37 15.68
CA GLY A 588 -24.04 31.61 15.67
C GLY A 588 -23.89 32.43 16.97
N ARG A 589 -22.63 32.68 17.35
CA ARG A 589 -22.24 34.00 17.86
C ARG A 589 -20.73 34.24 17.76
N VAL A 590 -20.42 35.43 17.28
CA VAL A 590 -19.13 36.08 17.19
C VAL A 590 -18.80 36.73 18.54
N ALA A 591 -17.52 36.69 18.88
CA ALA A 591 -16.71 37.56 19.78
C ALA A 591 -17.30 38.08 21.07
N GLU A 592 -16.58 37.77 22.18
CA GLU A 592 -16.22 38.77 23.18
C GLU A 592 -15.01 38.26 23.99
N GLU A 593 -14.07 39.18 24.22
CA GLU A 593 -12.84 38.99 24.98
C GLU A 593 -13.13 38.76 26.47
N ALA A 594 -12.43 37.83 27.10
CA ALA A 594 -12.17 37.88 28.52
C ALA A 594 -10.79 37.29 28.82
N VAL A 595 -9.97 38.13 29.38
CA VAL A 595 -8.68 37.89 30.02
C VAL A 595 -8.82 36.84 31.11
N VAL A 596 -7.93 35.83 31.17
CA VAL A 596 -7.35 35.26 32.38
C VAL A 596 -6.28 34.18 32.05
N ALA A 597 -5.10 34.40 32.69
CA ALA A 597 -4.12 33.44 33.23
C ALA A 597 -3.35 32.51 32.28
N ASP A 598 -2.14 32.86 32.22
CA ASP A 598 -0.86 32.23 31.96
C ASP A 598 -0.82 30.72 32.28
N SER A 599 -0.71 29.93 31.22
CA SER A 599 -0.17 28.57 31.27
C SER A 599 0.90 28.44 30.17
N PRO A 600 2.03 27.76 30.41
CA PRO A 600 3.21 27.86 29.57
C PRO A 600 2.94 27.33 28.15
N ARG A 601 3.15 28.19 27.17
CA ARG A 601 3.09 27.86 25.73
C ARG A 601 4.05 26.72 25.42
N ARG A 602 3.55 25.64 24.86
CA ARG A 602 4.40 24.58 24.27
C ARG A 602 5.18 25.18 23.09
N PRO A 603 6.51 25.04 23.05
CA PRO A 603 7.33 25.60 21.99
C PRO A 603 6.94 25.02 20.61
N SER A 604 6.94 25.89 19.59
CA SER A 604 6.63 25.51 18.21
C SER A 604 7.68 24.54 17.63
N VAL A 605 7.33 23.82 16.56
CA VAL A 605 8.26 22.87 15.90
C VAL A 605 9.52 23.58 15.41
N LEU A 606 9.41 24.86 14.99
CA LEU A 606 10.55 25.71 14.60
C LEU A 606 11.47 26.04 15.77
N GLU A 607 10.93 26.42 16.93
CA GLU A 607 11.71 26.65 18.14
C GLU A 607 12.42 25.38 18.65
N LYS A 608 11.78 24.21 18.52
CA LYS A 608 12.42 22.93 18.84
C LYS A 608 13.58 22.61 17.91
N LEU A 609 13.47 22.97 16.62
CA LEU A 609 14.52 22.77 15.63
C LEU A 609 15.72 23.72 15.84
N GLU A 610 15.47 24.96 16.22
CA GLU A 610 16.50 25.93 16.55
C GLU A 610 17.24 25.56 17.84
N ASN A 611 16.52 25.12 18.87
CA ASN A 611 17.12 24.61 20.12
C ASN A 611 17.93 23.32 19.90
N ALA A 612 17.53 22.45 18.97
CA ALA A 612 18.30 21.27 18.58
C ALA A 612 19.58 21.65 17.83
N LYS A 613 19.52 22.64 16.92
CA LYS A 613 20.71 23.17 16.21
C LYS A 613 21.70 23.85 17.17
N ALA A 614 21.22 24.59 18.15
CA ALA A 614 22.06 25.24 19.18
C ALA A 614 22.78 24.19 20.06
N ARG A 615 22.12 23.12 20.49
CA ARG A 615 22.73 22.01 21.23
C ARG A 615 23.79 21.26 20.43
N ILE A 616 23.61 21.08 19.13
CA ILE A 616 24.59 20.44 18.24
C ILE A 616 25.80 21.35 18.03
N ALA A 617 25.62 22.68 18.01
CA ALA A 617 26.70 23.66 17.90
C ALA A 617 27.55 23.71 19.19
N GLU A 618 26.92 23.64 20.37
CA GLU A 618 27.61 23.56 21.68
C GLU A 618 28.41 22.25 21.82
N GLN A 619 27.89 21.11 21.36
CA GLN A 619 28.62 19.84 21.39
C GLN A 619 29.81 19.79 20.44
N ARG A 620 29.83 20.59 19.38
CA ARG A 620 30.97 20.71 18.44
C ARG A 620 32.07 21.65 18.97
N GLY A 621 31.80 22.46 19.98
CA GLY A 621 32.75 23.40 20.57
C GLY A 621 33.63 22.83 21.71
N SER A 622 33.41 21.60 22.17
CA SER A 622 34.05 21.03 23.33
C SER A 622 34.86 19.75 23.12
N HIS A 623 35.62 19.64 22.01
CA HIS A 623 36.63 18.60 21.91
C HIS A 623 37.94 19.17 21.35
N PRO A 624 39.07 19.15 22.11
CA PRO A 624 40.39 19.48 21.60
C PRO A 624 40.95 18.27 20.81
N SER A 625 41.53 18.59 19.66
CA SER A 625 42.28 17.71 18.79
C SER A 625 43.41 16.95 19.52
N ALA A 626 43.41 15.64 19.44
CA ALA A 626 44.58 14.82 19.64
C ALA A 626 44.79 13.95 18.39
N VAL A 627 45.85 14.34 17.67
CA VAL A 627 46.47 13.61 16.60
C VAL A 627 47.09 12.31 17.12
N ARG A 628 46.80 11.17 16.50
CA ARG A 628 47.80 10.09 16.39
C ARG A 628 47.65 9.31 15.09
N LYS A 629 48.68 9.50 14.26
CA LYS A 629 49.05 8.59 13.16
C LYS A 629 49.39 7.23 13.74
N GLN A 630 48.93 6.16 13.14
CA GLN A 630 49.72 4.97 12.91
C GLN A 630 49.20 4.22 11.70
N ALA A 631 50.09 3.98 10.85
CA ALA A 631 50.09 3.30 9.60
C ALA A 631 50.15 1.77 9.78
N VAL A 632 49.74 1.07 8.72
CA VAL A 632 50.44 -0.05 8.07
C VAL A 632 49.98 -1.47 8.40
N GLU A 633 49.56 -2.13 7.32
CA GLU A 633 49.73 -3.55 6.93
C GLU A 633 48.97 -4.65 7.71
N LEU A 634 47.99 -5.24 7.08
CA LEU A 634 48.04 -6.52 6.33
C LEU A 634 46.69 -6.81 5.71
#